data_b467b9d14ff85c8b6718d8f9d462dd61
#
_entry.id   b467b9d14ff85c8b6718d8f9d462dd61
#
_cell.length_a   1.000
_cell.length_b   1.000
_cell.length_c   1.000
_cell.angle_alpha   90.00
_cell.angle_beta   90.00
_cell.angle_gamma   90.00
#
_symmetry.space_group_name_H-M   'P 1'
#
loop_
_entity.id
_entity.type
_entity.pdbx_description
1 polymer ?
#
loop_
_entity_poly.entity_id
_entity_poly.type
_entity_poly.pdbx_seq_one_letter_code
_entity_poly.pdbx_strand_id
1 'polypeptide(L)'
;MIRQNFNADWTVEKGDGNSRMNSFLGNTQTKTVHLPYDAMIHEARTPDTKNGAQTGFYPGGEYIFQKHFTAPQAWQGKPVSLVFEGVYQTALVYLNGWLLTRNVNGYAEFTVEAGPYLKYGADNLLKVIADNSLEPNSRWYTGSGIYRPVRLLVGNKVYLPQDTVRITTREAGEGFALLDVTAQVQSASTVTERVTLQQTICREGTAVLTDRQNLLLRPGESRTVSFRYCVDSPALWSPEDPNLYTSTLQVLEGEEELDREETSFGIRTLSIDAAHGVRINGQTVKLGGACIHHDNGILGAATLPDAEERRIRQLKEAGFNAIRSSHHPAGRALLDACDRYGVLVMDELSDVWNLRKNPYDYALYFEQDWKQTIQKMVAKDYNHPSVILYCVGNEISEAGSESGAETNRRLCNTFRELDPTRYTTNALNGLMAAGYRLREIMGDVMRKFPAQPGPSGGDGGGSNALNSFMSLMSGEKGDYFATHPLLTEALSGCEDSCDVIGLNYLTGRHVLEHELHPHKAVLGTETYPADIVRLWRIVEENPHMIGDFTWAGYDYLGEAGCGIFHYDGGANFSSIYPERTAYIGDLDLLGNRRPISYLRESVYGLRKAPYLAVLRMERNGQTSSKTPWMFKDNLSSWTWPGFEGQTASVDVYSASEEVELFLNGASLGRRAMVDFTATYSVPYTPGELKAVGYTGGLCDGEFTLRTAQDAQMTLTADRKTLQANGEDAAFVMIQFVDANGTADLHTKHTLKVELEGAGILEAVGSANPCSEERYDTPESETFDGCCMAVVRAGEAAGEIHLTVTADDSVQKQLTILVQKAEG
;
A
#
# COMPACT_ATOMS: atom_id res chain seq x y z
N MET A 1 16.14 -23.43 -3.00
CA MET A 1 16.45 -23.64 -1.56
C MET A 1 15.19 -24.02 -0.81
N ILE A 2 15.28 -24.90 0.21
CA ILE A 2 14.14 -25.17 1.10
C ILE A 2 13.82 -23.89 1.85
N ARG A 3 12.60 -23.40 1.71
CA ARG A 3 12.10 -22.20 2.44
C ARG A 3 11.28 -22.66 3.64
N GLN A 4 11.59 -22.12 4.81
CA GLN A 4 10.86 -22.41 6.03
C GLN A 4 10.33 -21.10 6.61
N ASN A 5 9.08 -21.12 7.06
CA ASN A 5 8.53 -20.06 7.89
C ASN A 5 9.35 -19.96 9.17
N PHE A 6 9.78 -18.73 9.54
CA PHE A 6 10.58 -18.49 10.71
C PHE A 6 9.95 -17.46 11.67
N ASN A 7 8.63 -17.29 11.58
CA ASN A 7 7.88 -16.22 12.20
C ASN A 7 7.34 -16.53 13.61
N ALA A 8 7.23 -17.82 13.99
CA ALA A 8 6.69 -18.21 15.30
C ALA A 8 7.68 -17.97 16.46
N ASP A 9 7.18 -17.88 17.68
CA ASP A 9 7.91 -17.94 18.96
C ASP A 9 9.11 -17.01 19.08
N TRP A 10 8.96 -15.77 18.66
CA TRP A 10 9.91 -14.73 18.99
C TRP A 10 9.57 -14.10 20.34
N THR A 11 10.58 -13.58 21.01
CA THR A 11 10.39 -12.69 22.15
C THR A 11 10.79 -11.28 21.76
N VAL A 12 10.07 -10.28 22.26
CA VAL A 12 10.40 -8.87 22.07
C VAL A 12 10.46 -8.16 23.40
N GLU A 13 11.46 -7.27 23.54
CA GLU A 13 11.57 -6.32 24.65
C GLU A 13 11.83 -4.93 24.12
N LYS A 14 11.34 -3.90 24.79
CA LYS A 14 11.67 -2.50 24.49
C LYS A 14 13.01 -2.16 25.09
N GLY A 15 13.91 -1.62 24.27
CA GLY A 15 15.21 -1.09 24.73
C GLY A 15 15.01 0.19 25.55
N ASP A 16 15.69 0.28 26.67
CA ASP A 16 15.65 1.45 27.59
C ASP A 16 16.99 2.16 27.73
N GLY A 17 17.95 1.90 26.83
CA GLY A 17 19.35 2.37 26.94
C GLY A 17 20.17 1.64 28.02
N ASN A 18 19.50 0.95 28.94
CA ASN A 18 20.11 0.13 30.00
C ASN A 18 19.82 -1.37 29.79
N SER A 19 19.32 -1.76 28.61
CA SER A 19 18.85 -3.12 28.31
C SER A 19 19.89 -4.21 28.62
N ARG A 20 21.21 -3.91 28.49
CA ARG A 20 22.29 -4.83 28.90
C ARG A 20 22.34 -5.06 30.43
N MET A 21 22.10 -4.02 31.20
CA MET A 21 22.10 -4.10 32.67
C MET A 21 20.84 -4.77 33.17
N ASN A 22 19.70 -4.42 32.61
CA ASN A 22 18.39 -5.00 32.95
C ASN A 22 18.31 -6.48 32.56
N SER A 23 18.84 -6.86 31.39
CA SER A 23 18.96 -8.27 30.98
C SER A 23 19.84 -9.06 31.95
N PHE A 24 20.96 -8.46 32.40
CA PHE A 24 21.85 -9.08 33.40
C PHE A 24 21.19 -9.22 34.78
N LEU A 25 20.33 -8.28 35.14
CA LEU A 25 19.59 -8.29 36.41
C LEU A 25 18.30 -9.10 36.38
N GLY A 26 17.91 -9.66 35.24
CA GLY A 26 16.67 -10.42 35.07
C GLY A 26 15.40 -9.58 35.17
N ASN A 27 15.49 -8.26 34.98
CA ASN A 27 14.39 -7.29 35.11
C ASN A 27 13.72 -6.94 33.76
N THR A 28 13.92 -7.73 32.70
CA THR A 28 13.35 -7.47 31.37
C THR A 28 11.93 -8.02 31.28
N GLN A 29 11.00 -7.16 30.87
CA GLN A 29 9.64 -7.60 30.49
C GLN A 29 9.68 -8.02 29.01
N THR A 30 9.83 -9.31 28.76
CA THR A 30 9.75 -9.90 27.43
C THR A 30 8.34 -10.37 27.14
N LYS A 31 7.85 -10.10 25.93
CA LYS A 31 6.56 -10.62 25.40
C LYS A 31 6.88 -11.64 24.31
N THR A 32 6.20 -12.78 24.29
CA THR A 32 6.22 -13.70 23.15
C THR A 32 5.33 -13.16 22.04
N VAL A 33 5.87 -13.15 20.82
CA VAL A 33 5.18 -12.63 19.62
C VAL A 33 5.40 -13.56 18.42
N HIS A 34 4.50 -13.45 17.46
CA HIS A 34 4.62 -14.05 16.13
C HIS A 34 4.84 -12.94 15.10
N LEU A 35 5.80 -13.14 14.19
CA LEU A 35 6.04 -12.20 13.09
C LEU A 35 5.01 -12.42 11.96
N PRO A 36 4.71 -11.43 11.16
CA PRO A 36 5.07 -10.01 11.27
C PRO A 36 4.54 -9.36 12.55
N TYR A 37 5.34 -8.47 13.16
CA TYR A 37 4.96 -7.79 14.39
C TYR A 37 5.41 -6.32 14.36
N ASP A 38 4.45 -5.42 14.48
CA ASP A 38 4.71 -3.99 14.64
C ASP A 38 4.69 -3.62 16.11
N ALA A 39 5.87 -3.36 16.67
CA ALA A 39 5.96 -2.98 18.08
C ALA A 39 5.41 -1.57 18.37
N MET A 40 5.39 -0.67 17.38
CA MET A 40 4.97 0.73 17.55
C MET A 40 3.47 0.86 17.77
N ILE A 41 2.63 0.02 17.13
CA ILE A 41 1.18 0.08 17.30
C ILE A 41 0.73 -0.27 18.74
N HIS A 42 1.58 -1.01 19.46
CA HIS A 42 1.37 -1.42 20.86
C HIS A 42 1.84 -0.37 21.87
N GLU A 43 2.41 0.74 21.42
CA GLU A 43 2.83 1.82 22.31
C GLU A 43 1.68 2.77 22.63
N ALA A 44 1.74 3.39 23.79
CA ALA A 44 0.80 4.46 24.14
C ALA A 44 1.11 5.71 23.31
N ARG A 45 0.12 6.27 22.65
CA ARG A 45 0.22 7.56 21.98
C ARG A 45 0.25 8.68 23.02
N THR A 46 0.97 9.76 22.70
CA THR A 46 1.09 10.91 23.59
C THR A 46 1.30 12.19 22.78
N PRO A 47 0.71 13.33 23.22
CA PRO A 47 0.93 14.62 22.56
C PRO A 47 2.39 15.06 22.54
N ASP A 48 3.23 14.52 23.45
CA ASP A 48 4.65 14.87 23.57
C ASP A 48 5.56 14.04 22.63
N THR A 49 4.99 13.18 21.79
CA THR A 49 5.75 12.38 20.82
C THR A 49 6.50 13.29 19.83
N LYS A 50 7.78 13.04 19.62
CA LYS A 50 8.64 13.86 18.76
C LYS A 50 8.20 13.91 17.30
N ASN A 51 7.63 12.83 16.81
CA ASN A 51 7.05 12.75 15.46
C ASN A 51 5.70 13.50 15.35
N GLY A 52 5.00 13.70 16.48
CA GLY A 52 3.69 14.35 16.51
C GLY A 52 2.69 13.72 15.52
N ALA A 53 1.97 14.59 14.81
CA ALA A 53 0.97 14.15 13.82
C ALA A 53 1.56 13.32 12.66
N GLN A 54 2.86 13.42 12.37
CA GLN A 54 3.47 12.69 11.27
C GLN A 54 3.29 11.17 11.41
N THR A 55 3.38 10.64 12.63
CA THR A 55 3.15 9.21 12.91
C THR A 55 1.82 8.95 13.64
N GLY A 56 0.89 9.91 13.65
CA GLY A 56 -0.35 9.80 14.43
C GLY A 56 -0.10 9.76 15.94
N PHE A 57 0.96 10.43 16.42
CA PHE A 57 1.40 10.50 17.82
C PHE A 57 1.87 9.15 18.41
N TYR A 58 2.23 8.18 17.56
CA TYR A 58 2.91 6.98 18.03
C TYR A 58 4.42 7.25 18.17
N PRO A 59 5.03 6.86 19.30
CA PRO A 59 6.47 7.04 19.52
C PRO A 59 7.26 5.92 18.83
N GLY A 60 8.43 6.24 18.31
CA GLY A 60 9.44 5.25 17.96
C GLY A 60 10.10 4.61 19.17
N GLY A 61 11.13 3.80 18.92
CA GLY A 61 11.87 3.15 19.99
C GLY A 61 12.89 2.15 19.48
N GLU A 62 13.72 1.64 20.40
CA GLU A 62 14.57 0.48 20.14
C GLU A 62 13.84 -0.77 20.62
N TYR A 63 13.75 -1.80 19.78
CA TYR A 63 13.09 -3.07 20.10
C TYR A 63 14.06 -4.22 19.84
N ILE A 64 14.18 -5.11 20.82
CA ILE A 64 15.11 -6.25 20.79
C ILE A 64 14.28 -7.51 20.62
N PHE A 65 14.37 -8.11 19.45
CA PHE A 65 13.73 -9.37 19.12
C PHE A 65 14.73 -10.51 19.31
N GLN A 66 14.28 -11.63 19.91
CA GLN A 66 15.12 -12.80 20.11
C GLN A 66 14.35 -14.08 19.77
N LYS A 67 15.07 -15.04 19.19
CA LYS A 67 14.54 -16.38 18.91
C LYS A 67 15.59 -17.43 19.18
N HIS A 68 15.22 -18.42 20.02
CA HIS A 68 15.97 -19.64 20.22
C HIS A 68 15.54 -20.71 19.23
N PHE A 69 16.48 -21.40 18.60
CA PHE A 69 16.19 -22.48 17.68
C PHE A 69 17.33 -23.49 17.57
N THR A 70 17.00 -24.73 17.26
CA THR A 70 18.00 -25.77 17.02
C THR A 70 18.26 -25.90 15.52
N ALA A 71 19.50 -25.68 15.10
CA ALA A 71 19.93 -25.98 13.73
C ALA A 71 20.21 -27.50 13.59
N PRO A 72 19.48 -28.24 12.73
CA PRO A 72 19.72 -29.66 12.54
C PRO A 72 21.16 -29.96 12.13
N GLN A 73 21.71 -31.05 12.62
CA GLN A 73 23.05 -31.51 12.26
C GLN A 73 23.20 -31.72 10.74
N ALA A 74 22.13 -32.11 10.07
CA ALA A 74 22.08 -32.33 8.62
C ALA A 74 22.27 -31.03 7.78
N TRP A 75 22.23 -29.84 8.40
CA TRP A 75 22.52 -28.58 7.72
C TRP A 75 24.03 -28.24 7.71
N GLN A 76 24.85 -28.94 8.47
CA GLN A 76 26.27 -28.66 8.52
C GLN A 76 26.90 -28.80 7.13
N GLY A 77 27.60 -27.76 6.69
CA GLY A 77 28.21 -27.69 5.35
C GLY A 77 27.26 -27.28 4.23
N LYS A 78 25.97 -27.04 4.51
CA LYS A 78 25.01 -26.48 3.57
C LYS A 78 24.94 -24.96 3.69
N PRO A 79 24.61 -24.23 2.61
CA PRO A 79 24.25 -22.81 2.68
C PRO A 79 22.98 -22.65 3.54
N VAL A 80 23.05 -21.79 4.55
CA VAL A 80 21.91 -21.43 5.40
C VAL A 80 21.86 -19.94 5.51
N SER A 81 20.71 -19.34 5.14
CA SER A 81 20.50 -17.90 5.16
C SER A 81 19.17 -17.55 5.81
N LEU A 82 19.08 -16.33 6.34
CA LEU A 82 17.87 -15.71 6.85
C LEU A 82 17.50 -14.56 5.92
N VAL A 83 16.24 -14.49 5.51
CA VAL A 83 15.69 -13.39 4.71
C VAL A 83 14.74 -12.61 5.59
N PHE A 84 15.00 -11.33 5.75
CA PHE A 84 14.14 -10.37 6.41
C PHE A 84 13.46 -9.52 5.33
N GLU A 85 12.15 -9.62 5.18
CA GLU A 85 11.41 -8.87 4.17
C GLU A 85 11.24 -7.39 4.53
N GLY A 86 11.36 -7.04 5.82
CA GLY A 86 11.36 -5.65 6.29
C GLY A 86 11.53 -5.55 7.81
N VAL A 87 12.45 -4.66 8.23
CA VAL A 87 12.71 -4.34 9.66
C VAL A 87 12.89 -2.84 9.79
N TYR A 88 12.00 -2.17 10.49
CA TYR A 88 12.05 -0.71 10.60
C TYR A 88 12.60 -0.27 11.97
N GLN A 89 13.57 0.66 11.99
CA GLN A 89 14.29 1.28 10.89
C GLN A 89 15.67 0.63 10.67
N THR A 90 16.62 0.82 11.56
CA THR A 90 17.95 0.22 11.47
C THR A 90 17.95 -1.15 12.13
N ALA A 91 18.24 -2.19 11.35
CA ALA A 91 18.35 -3.54 11.86
C ALA A 91 19.81 -3.94 12.14
N LEU A 92 20.08 -4.40 13.37
CA LEU A 92 21.32 -5.09 13.71
C LEU A 92 21.01 -6.55 13.98
N VAL A 93 21.53 -7.46 13.17
CA VAL A 93 21.28 -8.90 13.29
C VAL A 93 22.46 -9.61 13.87
N TYR A 94 22.26 -10.29 15.01
CA TYR A 94 23.26 -11.08 15.69
C TYR A 94 22.87 -12.55 15.73
N LEU A 95 23.81 -13.45 15.49
CA LEU A 95 23.64 -14.88 15.70
C LEU A 95 24.76 -15.40 16.64
N ASN A 96 24.36 -16.02 17.76
CA ASN A 96 25.31 -16.52 18.78
C ASN A 96 26.33 -15.49 19.26
N GLY A 97 25.94 -14.21 19.29
CA GLY A 97 26.77 -13.08 19.69
C GLY A 97 27.59 -12.42 18.57
N TRP A 98 27.62 -13.01 17.36
CA TRP A 98 28.28 -12.42 16.20
C TRP A 98 27.35 -11.44 15.50
N LEU A 99 27.78 -10.20 15.25
CA LEU A 99 27.08 -9.26 14.40
C LEU A 99 27.24 -9.70 12.94
N LEU A 100 26.14 -10.09 12.29
CA LEU A 100 26.14 -10.57 10.91
C LEU A 100 25.94 -9.44 9.91
N THR A 101 25.01 -8.51 10.21
CA THR A 101 24.71 -7.40 9.31
C THR A 101 24.11 -6.20 10.05
N ARG A 102 24.24 -5.03 9.41
CA ARG A 102 23.48 -3.82 9.68
C ARG A 102 22.74 -3.43 8.42
N ASN A 103 21.40 -3.39 8.47
CA ASN A 103 20.57 -2.87 7.39
C ASN A 103 19.98 -1.54 7.82
N VAL A 104 20.00 -0.52 6.92
CA VAL A 104 19.58 0.85 7.23
C VAL A 104 18.31 1.28 6.50
N ASN A 105 17.89 0.51 5.48
CA ASN A 105 16.64 0.74 4.79
C ASN A 105 15.55 -0.14 5.40
N GLY A 106 14.61 0.49 6.10
CA GLY A 106 13.54 -0.22 6.80
C GLY A 106 12.55 -0.96 5.91
N TYR A 107 12.50 -0.61 4.63
CA TYR A 107 11.51 -1.14 3.67
C TYR A 107 12.10 -2.15 2.69
N ALA A 108 13.42 -2.17 2.54
CA ALA A 108 14.08 -3.09 1.63
C ALA A 108 14.35 -4.45 2.28
N GLU A 109 14.05 -5.52 1.53
CA GLU A 109 14.43 -6.87 1.92
C GLU A 109 15.94 -7.04 2.01
N PHE A 110 16.43 -7.86 2.94
CA PHE A 110 17.83 -8.20 3.04
C PHE A 110 18.04 -9.64 3.49
N THR A 111 19.12 -10.25 2.98
CA THR A 111 19.50 -11.63 3.28
C THR A 111 20.76 -11.65 4.13
N VAL A 112 20.80 -12.55 5.11
CA VAL A 112 21.91 -12.73 6.04
C VAL A 112 22.40 -14.16 5.97
N GLU A 113 23.69 -14.37 5.64
CA GLU A 113 24.30 -15.68 5.69
C GLU A 113 24.49 -16.14 7.14
N ALA A 114 23.81 -17.21 7.51
CA ALA A 114 23.83 -17.76 8.89
C ALA A 114 24.77 -18.96 9.05
N GLY A 115 24.95 -19.76 7.98
CA GLY A 115 25.64 -21.05 8.02
C GLY A 115 26.94 -21.09 8.81
N PRO A 116 27.93 -20.18 8.58
CA PRO A 116 29.22 -20.19 9.30
C PRO A 116 29.11 -19.92 10.80
N TYR A 117 28.02 -19.37 11.29
CA TYR A 117 27.82 -18.94 12.67
C TYR A 117 26.91 -19.85 13.48
N LEU A 118 26.34 -20.90 12.84
CA LEU A 118 25.44 -21.86 13.47
C LEU A 118 26.18 -22.89 14.32
N LYS A 119 25.57 -23.21 15.46
CA LYS A 119 25.91 -24.39 16.27
C LYS A 119 24.98 -25.53 15.86
N TYR A 120 25.48 -26.46 15.04
CA TYR A 120 24.69 -27.55 14.53
C TYR A 120 24.40 -28.59 15.63
N GLY A 121 23.18 -29.10 15.70
CA GLY A 121 22.70 -30.02 16.73
C GLY A 121 22.55 -29.41 18.12
N ALA A 122 22.61 -28.09 18.23
CA ALA A 122 22.54 -27.35 19.48
C ALA A 122 21.66 -26.10 19.38
N ASP A 123 21.38 -25.47 20.51
CA ASP A 123 20.65 -24.23 20.61
C ASP A 123 21.44 -23.04 20.04
N ASN A 124 20.76 -22.24 19.25
CA ASN A 124 21.23 -21.01 18.66
C ASN A 124 20.35 -19.85 19.12
N LEU A 125 20.97 -18.71 19.40
CA LEU A 125 20.27 -17.47 19.70
C LEU A 125 20.42 -16.49 18.53
N LEU A 126 19.32 -16.23 17.84
CA LEU A 126 19.19 -15.12 16.90
C LEU A 126 18.64 -13.90 17.64
N LYS A 127 19.34 -12.77 17.53
CA LYS A 127 18.91 -11.48 18.09
C LYS A 127 18.89 -10.42 17.01
N VAL A 128 17.77 -9.69 16.93
CA VAL A 128 17.58 -8.56 16.01
C VAL A 128 17.26 -7.33 16.83
N ILE A 129 18.05 -6.29 16.69
CA ILE A 129 17.76 -4.98 17.26
C ILE A 129 17.17 -4.14 16.12
N ALA A 130 15.92 -3.73 16.28
CA ALA A 130 15.23 -2.80 15.38
C ALA A 130 15.22 -1.43 16.06
N ASP A 131 16.06 -0.52 15.57
CA ASP A 131 16.26 0.81 16.18
C ASP A 131 15.55 1.88 15.36
N ASN A 132 14.41 2.34 15.89
CA ASN A 132 13.61 3.47 15.42
C ASN A 132 13.55 4.58 16.50
N SER A 133 14.62 4.76 17.28
CA SER A 133 14.64 5.72 18.40
C SER A 133 15.00 7.15 18.01
N LEU A 134 15.59 7.33 16.82
CA LEU A 134 15.93 8.66 16.30
C LEU A 134 14.74 9.26 15.58
N GLU A 135 14.12 10.27 16.16
CA GLU A 135 12.91 10.92 15.70
C GLU A 135 13.03 12.45 15.63
N PRO A 136 12.35 13.13 14.68
CA PRO A 136 11.51 12.60 13.59
C PRO A 136 12.35 12.05 12.43
N ASN A 137 11.88 10.93 11.82
CA ASN A 137 12.56 10.27 10.71
C ASN A 137 11.66 9.95 9.51
N SER A 138 10.37 10.22 9.61
CA SER A 138 9.37 9.97 8.55
C SER A 138 8.28 11.04 8.57
N ARG A 139 7.49 11.09 7.49
CA ARG A 139 6.29 11.94 7.37
C ARG A 139 4.99 11.18 7.59
N TRP A 140 5.03 9.86 7.69
CA TRP A 140 3.88 8.96 7.88
C TRP A 140 4.18 7.94 8.98
N TYR A 141 3.19 7.14 9.34
CA TYR A 141 3.34 6.04 10.29
C TYR A 141 4.24 4.94 9.71
N THR A 142 5.34 4.66 10.38
CA THR A 142 6.35 3.71 9.89
C THR A 142 6.24 2.32 10.47
N GLY A 143 5.58 2.20 11.62
CA GLY A 143 5.77 1.04 12.47
C GLY A 143 7.19 0.94 13.05
N SER A 144 7.45 -0.10 13.81
CA SER A 144 8.77 -0.42 14.36
C SER A 144 8.89 -1.93 14.58
N GLY A 145 10.08 -2.48 14.33
CA GLY A 145 10.34 -3.89 14.57
C GLY A 145 10.42 -4.72 13.31
N ILE A 146 10.25 -6.03 13.45
CA ILE A 146 10.22 -6.99 12.33
C ILE A 146 8.78 -7.06 11.82
N TYR A 147 8.39 -6.08 11.00
CA TYR A 147 7.01 -5.87 10.59
C TYR A 147 6.62 -6.63 9.30
N ARG A 148 7.58 -7.25 8.61
CA ARG A 148 7.38 -8.17 7.48
C ARG A 148 7.92 -9.55 7.83
N PRO A 149 7.55 -10.62 7.09
CA PRO A 149 7.96 -12.00 7.38
C PRO A 149 9.48 -12.20 7.43
N VAL A 150 9.90 -13.22 8.18
CA VAL A 150 11.27 -13.78 8.16
C VAL A 150 11.21 -15.20 7.63
N ARG A 151 12.09 -15.51 6.66
CA ARG A 151 12.22 -16.84 6.05
C ARG A 151 13.60 -17.40 6.31
N LEU A 152 13.67 -18.70 6.64
CA LEU A 152 14.92 -19.43 6.74
C LEU A 152 15.10 -20.22 5.44
N LEU A 153 16.26 -20.05 4.79
CA LEU A 153 16.61 -20.74 3.56
C LEU A 153 17.73 -21.75 3.83
N VAL A 154 17.52 -22.99 3.40
CA VAL A 154 18.53 -24.04 3.49
C VAL A 154 18.79 -24.60 2.08
N GLY A 155 20.00 -24.38 1.59
CA GLY A 155 20.46 -24.91 0.30
C GLY A 155 20.98 -26.34 0.39
N ASN A 156 21.48 -26.83 -0.75
CA ASN A 156 22.16 -28.10 -0.87
C ASN A 156 23.58 -27.87 -1.46
N LYS A 157 24.33 -28.93 -1.74
CA LYS A 157 25.66 -28.85 -2.37
C LYS A 157 25.64 -28.14 -3.74
N VAL A 158 24.51 -28.23 -4.47
CA VAL A 158 24.20 -27.37 -5.61
C VAL A 158 22.79 -26.81 -5.39
N TYR A 159 22.64 -25.51 -5.55
CA TYR A 159 21.39 -24.81 -5.24
C TYR A 159 21.14 -23.60 -6.14
N LEU A 160 19.91 -23.13 -6.10
CA LEU A 160 19.43 -21.91 -6.77
C LEU A 160 19.35 -20.78 -5.73
N PRO A 161 20.20 -19.74 -5.82
CA PRO A 161 20.07 -18.58 -4.94
C PRO A 161 18.72 -17.88 -5.15
N GLN A 162 18.18 -17.30 -4.08
CA GLN A 162 16.91 -16.62 -4.12
C GLN A 162 16.90 -15.50 -5.17
N ASP A 163 15.74 -15.27 -5.82
CA ASP A 163 15.48 -14.21 -6.78
C ASP A 163 16.46 -14.16 -7.98
N THR A 164 17.06 -15.29 -8.32
CA THR A 164 17.94 -15.37 -9.49
C THR A 164 17.28 -16.00 -10.72
N VAL A 165 16.11 -16.60 -10.58
CA VAL A 165 15.28 -17.04 -11.70
C VAL A 165 14.57 -15.81 -12.28
N ARG A 166 14.85 -15.49 -13.53
CA ARG A 166 14.25 -14.37 -14.26
C ARG A 166 13.59 -14.86 -15.53
N ILE A 167 12.33 -14.49 -15.72
CA ILE A 167 11.50 -14.91 -16.85
C ILE A 167 11.10 -13.64 -17.61
N THR A 168 11.51 -13.58 -18.89
CA THR A 168 11.25 -12.42 -19.73
C THR A 168 10.41 -12.84 -20.95
N THR A 169 9.25 -12.23 -21.12
CA THR A 169 8.50 -12.33 -22.37
C THR A 169 9.18 -11.45 -23.42
N ARG A 170 9.78 -12.07 -24.44
CA ARG A 170 10.41 -11.37 -25.55
C ARG A 170 9.42 -10.92 -26.60
N GLU A 171 8.46 -11.78 -26.87
CA GLU A 171 7.40 -11.57 -27.83
C GLU A 171 6.18 -12.35 -27.40
N ALA A 172 5.00 -11.82 -27.57
CA ALA A 172 3.76 -12.50 -27.32
C ALA A 172 2.67 -12.03 -28.28
N GLY A 173 1.85 -12.96 -28.75
CA GLY A 173 0.71 -12.74 -29.63
C GLY A 173 -0.32 -13.84 -29.48
N GLU A 174 -1.33 -13.85 -30.36
CA GLU A 174 -2.44 -14.82 -30.28
C GLU A 174 -2.02 -16.28 -30.45
N GLY A 175 -0.94 -16.54 -31.18
CA GLY A 175 -0.51 -17.89 -31.52
C GLY A 175 0.60 -18.45 -30.64
N PHE A 176 1.48 -17.61 -30.11
CA PHE A 176 2.64 -18.04 -29.33
C PHE A 176 3.19 -16.96 -28.41
N ALA A 177 4.00 -17.36 -27.42
CA ALA A 177 4.89 -16.46 -26.69
C ALA A 177 6.31 -17.01 -26.66
N LEU A 178 7.28 -16.12 -26.84
CA LEU A 178 8.70 -16.41 -26.73
C LEU A 178 9.21 -15.96 -25.36
N LEU A 179 9.67 -16.91 -24.55
CA LEU A 179 10.16 -16.67 -23.19
C LEU A 179 11.67 -16.93 -23.12
N ASP A 180 12.40 -15.99 -22.51
CA ASP A 180 13.77 -16.22 -22.02
C ASP A 180 13.70 -16.47 -20.50
N VAL A 181 14.28 -17.60 -20.07
CA VAL A 181 14.44 -17.92 -18.64
C VAL A 181 15.93 -17.93 -18.33
N THR A 182 16.35 -17.14 -17.36
CA THR A 182 17.72 -17.16 -16.84
C THR A 182 17.72 -17.46 -15.35
N ALA A 183 18.73 -18.20 -14.88
CA ALA A 183 18.89 -18.51 -13.47
C ALA A 183 20.38 -18.61 -13.10
N GLN A 184 20.72 -18.31 -11.84
CA GLN A 184 22.01 -18.64 -11.29
C GLN A 184 21.93 -20.02 -10.63
N VAL A 185 22.94 -20.86 -10.87
CA VAL A 185 23.13 -22.14 -10.19
C VAL A 185 24.47 -22.08 -9.48
N GLN A 186 24.49 -22.37 -8.18
CA GLN A 186 25.68 -22.22 -7.36
C GLN A 186 26.07 -23.56 -6.74
N SER A 187 27.40 -23.88 -6.77
CA SER A 187 27.97 -25.01 -6.07
C SER A 187 28.58 -24.59 -4.74
N ALA A 188 28.12 -25.19 -3.65
CA ALA A 188 28.76 -25.14 -2.34
C ALA A 188 29.67 -26.38 -2.09
N SER A 189 29.76 -27.28 -3.08
CA SER A 189 30.58 -28.50 -2.99
C SER A 189 32.07 -28.18 -3.08
N THR A 190 32.88 -29.05 -2.48
CA THR A 190 34.34 -29.04 -2.59
C THR A 190 34.88 -29.87 -3.75
N VAL A 191 33.98 -30.55 -4.48
CA VAL A 191 34.29 -31.36 -5.67
C VAL A 191 33.48 -30.86 -6.86
N THR A 192 33.87 -31.29 -8.07
CA THR A 192 33.10 -31.00 -9.27
C THR A 192 31.80 -31.79 -9.27
N GLU A 193 30.68 -31.10 -9.41
CA GLU A 193 29.35 -31.71 -9.45
C GLU A 193 28.79 -31.77 -10.87
N ARG A 194 28.10 -32.87 -11.17
CA ARG A 194 27.32 -33.03 -12.40
C ARG A 194 25.85 -33.12 -12.04
N VAL A 195 25.07 -32.13 -12.49
CA VAL A 195 23.63 -32.07 -12.21
C VAL A 195 22.84 -31.95 -13.51
N THR A 196 21.56 -32.23 -13.44
CA THR A 196 20.59 -31.95 -14.50
C THR A 196 19.66 -30.83 -13.98
N LEU A 197 19.51 -29.78 -14.76
CA LEU A 197 18.48 -28.78 -14.52
C LEU A 197 17.22 -29.21 -15.25
N GLN A 198 16.10 -29.29 -14.56
CA GLN A 198 14.80 -29.52 -15.16
C GLN A 198 13.92 -28.29 -14.97
N GLN A 199 13.52 -27.68 -16.07
CA GLN A 199 12.57 -26.58 -16.10
C GLN A 199 11.19 -27.11 -16.46
N THR A 200 10.19 -26.81 -15.65
CA THR A 200 8.78 -27.08 -15.95
C THR A 200 7.98 -25.79 -15.84
N ILE A 201 7.21 -25.46 -16.87
CA ILE A 201 6.25 -24.34 -16.84
C ILE A 201 4.85 -24.92 -16.77
N CYS A 202 4.08 -24.52 -15.77
CA CYS A 202 2.70 -24.98 -15.56
C CYS A 202 1.73 -23.83 -15.65
N ARG A 203 0.51 -24.12 -16.10
CA ARG A 203 -0.66 -23.28 -15.93
C ARG A 203 -1.75 -24.08 -15.23
N GLU A 204 -2.33 -23.54 -14.16
CA GLU A 204 -3.39 -24.21 -13.38
C GLU A 204 -3.03 -25.68 -13.02
N GLY A 205 -1.78 -25.89 -12.60
CA GLY A 205 -1.24 -27.20 -12.24
C GLY A 205 -0.92 -28.13 -13.42
N THR A 206 -1.22 -27.73 -14.67
CA THR A 206 -0.94 -28.53 -15.87
C THR A 206 0.37 -28.08 -16.52
N ALA A 207 1.31 -29.01 -16.73
CA ALA A 207 2.56 -28.70 -17.42
C ALA A 207 2.31 -28.37 -18.91
N VAL A 208 2.75 -27.18 -19.32
CA VAL A 208 2.70 -26.71 -20.72
C VAL A 208 4.05 -26.90 -21.41
N LEU A 209 5.12 -27.04 -20.63
CA LEU A 209 6.48 -27.25 -21.12
C LEU A 209 7.31 -27.95 -20.06
N THR A 210 8.17 -28.89 -20.48
CA THR A 210 9.24 -29.45 -19.66
C THR A 210 10.50 -29.62 -20.50
N ASP A 211 11.64 -29.20 -19.97
CA ASP A 211 12.94 -29.27 -20.62
C ASP A 211 14.04 -29.64 -19.62
N ARG A 212 15.14 -30.25 -20.11
CA ARG A 212 16.27 -30.68 -19.28
C ARG A 212 17.60 -30.26 -19.88
N GLN A 213 18.49 -29.73 -19.03
CA GLN A 213 19.85 -29.39 -19.40
C GLN A 213 20.86 -29.95 -18.41
N ASN A 214 21.89 -30.65 -18.91
CA ASN A 214 23.01 -31.12 -18.07
C ASN A 214 23.99 -30.00 -17.79
N LEU A 215 24.47 -29.92 -16.58
CA LEU A 215 25.39 -28.90 -16.08
C LEU A 215 26.54 -29.55 -15.30
N LEU A 216 27.76 -29.05 -15.54
CA LEU A 216 28.94 -29.40 -14.75
C LEU A 216 29.40 -28.13 -14.00
N LEU A 217 29.50 -28.20 -12.69
CA LEU A 217 29.92 -27.09 -11.83
C LEU A 217 31.20 -27.45 -11.07
N ARG A 218 32.16 -26.55 -11.10
CA ARG A 218 33.39 -26.68 -10.29
C ARG A 218 33.12 -26.32 -8.82
N PRO A 219 34.02 -26.67 -7.90
CA PRO A 219 33.92 -26.25 -6.50
C PRO A 219 33.76 -24.72 -6.38
N GLY A 220 32.71 -24.27 -5.66
CA GLY A 220 32.43 -22.85 -5.44
C GLY A 220 31.98 -22.05 -6.66
N GLU A 221 31.75 -22.69 -7.82
CA GLU A 221 31.35 -22.01 -9.04
C GLU A 221 29.89 -21.52 -8.95
N SER A 222 29.66 -20.26 -9.35
CA SER A 222 28.36 -19.72 -9.68
C SER A 222 28.25 -19.58 -11.19
N ARG A 223 27.19 -20.13 -11.79
CA ARG A 223 26.97 -20.13 -13.23
C ARG A 223 25.58 -19.64 -13.58
N THR A 224 25.49 -18.67 -14.49
CA THR A 224 24.22 -18.29 -15.11
C THR A 224 23.90 -19.25 -16.23
N VAL A 225 22.71 -19.81 -16.21
CA VAL A 225 22.12 -20.66 -17.26
C VAL A 225 21.01 -19.89 -17.95
N SER A 226 20.76 -20.23 -19.21
CA SER A 226 19.73 -19.57 -20.02
C SER A 226 18.97 -20.61 -20.84
N PHE A 227 17.66 -20.44 -20.90
CA PHE A 227 16.76 -21.25 -21.70
C PHE A 227 15.90 -20.31 -22.55
N ARG A 228 15.48 -20.79 -23.71
CA ARG A 228 14.50 -20.09 -24.55
C ARG A 228 13.39 -21.04 -24.93
N TYR A 229 12.15 -20.61 -24.69
CA TYR A 229 10.97 -21.43 -24.89
C TYR A 229 9.93 -20.73 -25.75
N CYS A 230 9.22 -21.51 -26.55
CA CYS A 230 8.01 -21.10 -27.22
C CYS A 230 6.81 -21.75 -26.51
N VAL A 231 5.89 -20.93 -26.02
CA VAL A 231 4.63 -21.39 -25.45
C VAL A 231 3.54 -21.19 -26.50
N ASP A 232 2.91 -22.28 -26.95
CA ASP A 232 1.83 -22.23 -27.93
C ASP A 232 0.51 -21.77 -27.28
N SER A 233 -0.22 -20.90 -27.96
CA SER A 233 -1.52 -20.37 -27.53
C SER A 233 -1.52 -19.92 -26.07
N PRO A 234 -0.63 -18.97 -25.69
CA PRO A 234 -0.50 -18.54 -24.28
C PRO A 234 -1.75 -17.82 -23.81
N ALA A 235 -2.12 -18.04 -22.55
CA ALA A 235 -3.02 -17.15 -21.84
C ALA A 235 -2.21 -15.93 -21.34
N LEU A 236 -2.47 -14.78 -21.93
CA LEU A 236 -1.74 -13.56 -21.59
C LEU A 236 -2.25 -12.97 -20.27
N TRP A 237 -1.34 -12.36 -19.51
CA TRP A 237 -1.69 -11.60 -18.32
C TRP A 237 -2.09 -10.16 -18.70
N SER A 238 -3.22 -9.70 -18.20
CA SER A 238 -3.65 -8.29 -18.27
C SER A 238 -4.36 -7.87 -16.97
N PRO A 239 -4.61 -6.58 -16.74
CA PRO A 239 -5.43 -6.14 -15.61
C PRO A 239 -6.84 -6.72 -15.57
N GLU A 240 -7.43 -7.01 -16.73
CA GLU A 240 -8.77 -7.57 -16.88
C GLU A 240 -8.77 -9.10 -16.79
N ASP A 241 -7.66 -9.75 -17.20
CA ASP A 241 -7.50 -11.20 -17.25
C ASP A 241 -6.11 -11.62 -16.72
N PRO A 242 -5.92 -11.63 -15.39
CA PRO A 242 -4.62 -11.79 -14.75
C PRO A 242 -4.14 -13.25 -14.71
N ASN A 243 -3.93 -13.85 -15.88
CA ASN A 243 -3.45 -15.21 -16.02
C ASN A 243 -2.00 -15.40 -15.56
N LEU A 244 -1.79 -16.26 -14.59
CA LEU A 244 -0.48 -16.59 -14.04
C LEU A 244 -0.03 -18.00 -14.42
N TYR A 245 1.27 -18.14 -14.56
CA TYR A 245 2.00 -19.38 -14.75
C TYR A 245 2.93 -19.63 -13.56
N THR A 246 3.28 -20.88 -13.33
CA THR A 246 4.31 -21.28 -12.37
C THR A 246 5.48 -21.90 -13.13
N SER A 247 6.66 -21.32 -12.92
CA SER A 247 7.95 -21.87 -13.38
C SER A 247 8.57 -22.65 -12.23
N THR A 248 8.81 -23.93 -12.41
CA THR A 248 9.54 -24.79 -11.47
C THR A 248 10.88 -25.15 -12.07
N LEU A 249 11.98 -24.65 -11.52
CA LEU A 249 13.34 -25.03 -11.86
C LEU A 249 13.92 -25.95 -10.79
N GLN A 250 14.24 -27.18 -11.16
CA GLN A 250 14.78 -28.22 -10.27
C GLN A 250 16.24 -28.47 -10.59
N VAL A 251 17.06 -28.71 -9.55
CA VAL A 251 18.44 -29.22 -9.65
C VAL A 251 18.43 -30.69 -9.26
N LEU A 252 18.77 -31.57 -10.19
CA LEU A 252 18.70 -33.04 -10.01
C LEU A 252 20.11 -33.65 -10.07
N GLU A 253 20.40 -34.61 -9.18
CA GLU A 253 21.53 -35.53 -9.27
C GLU A 253 20.99 -36.91 -9.56
N GLY A 254 21.02 -37.37 -10.81
CA GLY A 254 20.28 -38.56 -11.24
C GLY A 254 18.77 -38.30 -11.12
N GLU A 255 18.10 -39.07 -10.24
CA GLU A 255 16.68 -38.88 -9.93
C GLU A 255 16.46 -38.13 -8.59
N GLU A 256 17.52 -37.84 -7.85
CA GLU A 256 17.44 -37.13 -6.57
C GLU A 256 17.34 -35.61 -6.79
N GLU A 257 16.31 -35.00 -6.22
CA GLU A 257 16.16 -33.52 -6.21
C GLU A 257 17.08 -32.92 -5.13
N LEU A 258 18.07 -32.16 -5.56
CA LEU A 258 18.94 -31.41 -4.68
C LEU A 258 18.32 -30.08 -4.26
N ASP A 259 17.68 -29.39 -5.20
CA ASP A 259 17.08 -28.08 -4.95
C ASP A 259 15.94 -27.76 -5.95
N ARG A 260 15.07 -26.86 -5.55
CA ARG A 260 13.92 -26.39 -6.34
C ARG A 260 13.67 -24.92 -6.09
N GLU A 261 13.28 -24.20 -7.15
CA GLU A 261 12.74 -22.84 -7.08
C GLU A 261 11.44 -22.78 -7.88
N GLU A 262 10.38 -22.32 -7.24
CA GLU A 262 9.08 -22.06 -7.86
C GLU A 262 8.87 -20.56 -7.98
N THR A 263 8.54 -20.10 -9.18
CA THR A 263 8.39 -18.69 -9.51
C THR A 263 7.07 -18.47 -10.23
N SER A 264 6.19 -17.66 -9.66
CA SER A 264 4.98 -17.18 -10.34
C SER A 264 5.35 -16.09 -11.35
N PHE A 265 4.72 -16.07 -12.52
CA PHE A 265 4.92 -15.03 -13.52
C PHE A 265 3.72 -14.92 -14.47
N GLY A 266 3.58 -13.79 -15.14
CA GLY A 266 2.58 -13.57 -16.19
C GLY A 266 3.25 -13.36 -17.55
N ILE A 267 2.65 -13.93 -18.62
CA ILE A 267 3.10 -13.70 -19.99
C ILE A 267 2.43 -12.42 -20.49
N ARG A 268 3.21 -11.35 -20.70
CA ARG A 268 2.70 -10.08 -21.25
C ARG A 268 3.75 -9.31 -22.02
N THR A 269 3.31 -8.42 -22.90
CA THR A 269 4.13 -7.33 -23.45
C THR A 269 3.74 -6.00 -22.80
N LEU A 270 4.72 -5.12 -22.61
CA LEU A 270 4.54 -3.77 -22.08
C LEU A 270 5.20 -2.76 -23.01
N SER A 271 4.48 -1.71 -23.38
CA SER A 271 5.06 -0.54 -24.02
C SER A 271 4.42 0.74 -23.51
N ILE A 272 5.22 1.81 -23.38
CA ILE A 272 4.76 3.13 -22.99
C ILE A 272 5.35 4.16 -23.93
N ASP A 273 4.52 4.96 -24.59
CA ASP A 273 4.91 6.06 -25.46
C ASP A 273 3.88 7.20 -25.45
N ALA A 274 4.27 8.38 -25.94
CA ALA A 274 3.40 9.55 -25.95
C ALA A 274 2.19 9.43 -26.89
N ALA A 275 2.30 8.63 -27.96
CA ALA A 275 1.25 8.51 -28.97
C ALA A 275 0.11 7.56 -28.56
N HIS A 276 0.44 6.52 -27.77
CA HIS A 276 -0.49 5.44 -27.46
C HIS A 276 -0.68 5.22 -25.95
N GLY A 277 0.11 5.90 -25.12
CA GLY A 277 0.08 5.69 -23.67
C GLY A 277 0.67 4.36 -23.24
N VAL A 278 0.16 3.79 -22.13
CA VAL A 278 0.51 2.43 -21.67
C VAL A 278 -0.24 1.40 -22.48
N ARG A 279 0.47 0.42 -23.02
CA ARG A 279 -0.12 -0.74 -23.70
C ARG A 279 0.34 -2.04 -23.06
N ILE A 280 -0.64 -2.82 -22.64
CA ILE A 280 -0.46 -4.21 -22.21
C ILE A 280 -0.96 -5.11 -23.35
N ASN A 281 -0.12 -5.99 -23.86
CA ASN A 281 -0.45 -6.86 -25.00
C ASN A 281 -0.99 -6.09 -26.22
N GLY A 282 -0.46 -4.89 -26.46
CA GLY A 282 -0.88 -4.01 -27.56
C GLY A 282 -2.17 -3.23 -27.30
N GLN A 283 -2.90 -3.49 -26.20
CA GLN A 283 -4.12 -2.77 -25.84
C GLN A 283 -3.76 -1.58 -24.92
N THR A 284 -4.31 -0.40 -25.23
CA THR A 284 -4.10 0.81 -24.41
C THR A 284 -4.87 0.70 -23.10
N VAL A 285 -4.18 0.98 -21.99
CA VAL A 285 -4.72 1.02 -20.64
C VAL A 285 -4.47 2.40 -20.04
N LYS A 286 -5.51 3.05 -19.53
CA LYS A 286 -5.37 4.26 -18.72
C LYS A 286 -5.30 3.87 -17.25
N LEU A 287 -4.35 4.46 -16.51
CA LEU A 287 -4.09 4.11 -15.11
C LEU A 287 -5.01 4.93 -14.19
N GLY A 288 -6.07 4.32 -13.70
CA GLY A 288 -6.85 4.83 -12.58
C GLY A 288 -6.17 4.42 -11.29
N GLY A 289 -5.28 5.28 -10.80
CA GLY A 289 -4.32 4.91 -9.78
C GLY A 289 -4.68 5.36 -8.37
N ALA A 290 -4.21 4.61 -7.38
CA ALA A 290 -4.28 4.90 -5.94
C ALA A 290 -2.87 4.93 -5.33
N CYS A 291 -2.50 6.06 -4.69
CA CYS A 291 -1.35 6.06 -3.77
C CYS A 291 -1.74 5.34 -2.49
N ILE A 292 -0.86 4.49 -1.95
CA ILE A 292 -1.06 3.77 -0.69
C ILE A 292 0.22 3.73 0.13
N HIS A 293 0.11 3.88 1.45
CA HIS A 293 1.17 3.56 2.39
C HIS A 293 1.20 2.06 2.73
N HIS A 294 2.23 1.63 3.46
CA HIS A 294 2.46 0.22 3.78
C HIS A 294 1.73 -0.27 5.03
N ASP A 295 1.12 0.64 5.80
CA ASP A 295 0.37 0.22 6.98
C ASP A 295 -0.94 -0.49 6.59
N ASN A 296 -1.35 -1.41 7.45
CA ASN A 296 -2.56 -2.21 7.34
C ASN A 296 -3.64 -1.74 8.35
N GLY A 297 -3.78 -0.42 8.47
CA GLY A 297 -4.78 0.22 9.31
C GLY A 297 -4.62 -0.16 10.79
N ILE A 298 -5.62 -0.82 11.38
CA ILE A 298 -5.61 -1.19 12.80
C ILE A 298 -4.54 -2.22 13.19
N LEU A 299 -3.89 -2.87 12.21
CA LEU A 299 -2.72 -3.74 12.42
C LEU A 299 -1.40 -2.97 12.49
N GLY A 300 -1.42 -1.63 12.30
CA GLY A 300 -0.20 -0.87 12.08
C GLY A 300 0.54 -1.33 10.83
N ALA A 301 1.86 -1.42 10.88
CA ALA A 301 2.69 -1.86 9.76
C ALA A 301 2.79 -3.38 9.62
N ALA A 302 2.23 -4.17 10.56
CA ALA A 302 2.32 -5.63 10.49
C ALA A 302 1.75 -6.17 9.17
N THR A 303 2.63 -6.74 8.32
CA THR A 303 2.32 -7.12 6.95
C THR A 303 1.94 -8.59 6.88
N LEU A 304 0.67 -8.91 7.19
CA LEU A 304 0.09 -10.23 6.97
C LEU A 304 -0.28 -10.36 5.49
N PRO A 305 -0.01 -11.49 4.82
CA PRO A 305 -0.35 -11.68 3.40
C PRO A 305 -1.83 -11.42 3.11
N ASP A 306 -2.73 -11.86 3.97
CA ASP A 306 -4.18 -11.67 3.81
C ASP A 306 -4.62 -10.21 3.98
N ALA A 307 -3.90 -9.42 4.76
CA ALA A 307 -4.15 -7.98 4.87
C ALA A 307 -3.81 -7.26 3.56
N GLU A 308 -2.68 -7.59 2.93
CA GLU A 308 -2.29 -7.03 1.64
C GLU A 308 -3.25 -7.45 0.52
N GLU A 309 -3.62 -8.73 0.48
CA GLU A 309 -4.60 -9.24 -0.47
C GLU A 309 -5.95 -8.52 -0.34
N ARG A 310 -6.42 -8.36 0.91
CA ARG A 310 -7.67 -7.65 1.20
C ARG A 310 -7.63 -6.20 0.68
N ARG A 311 -6.55 -5.45 0.92
CA ARG A 311 -6.40 -4.07 0.44
C ARG A 311 -6.44 -3.98 -1.08
N ILE A 312 -5.69 -4.83 -1.78
CA ILE A 312 -5.65 -4.83 -3.25
C ILE A 312 -6.99 -5.22 -3.85
N ARG A 313 -7.65 -6.24 -3.31
CA ARG A 313 -8.99 -6.65 -3.74
C ARG A 313 -9.99 -5.51 -3.58
N GLN A 314 -10.00 -4.83 -2.43
CA GLN A 314 -10.91 -3.72 -2.17
C GLN A 314 -10.65 -2.51 -3.09
N LEU A 315 -9.39 -2.18 -3.38
CA LEU A 315 -9.05 -1.13 -4.34
C LEU A 315 -9.50 -1.50 -5.75
N LYS A 316 -9.31 -2.75 -6.17
CA LYS A 316 -9.82 -3.25 -7.46
C LYS A 316 -11.35 -3.17 -7.55
N GLU A 317 -12.06 -3.59 -6.50
CA GLU A 317 -13.51 -3.50 -6.39
C GLU A 317 -14.01 -2.04 -6.38
N ALA A 318 -13.19 -1.11 -5.90
CA ALA A 318 -13.46 0.33 -5.95
C ALA A 318 -13.18 0.98 -7.33
N GLY A 319 -12.69 0.20 -8.31
CA GLY A 319 -12.46 0.64 -9.68
C GLY A 319 -11.02 1.09 -9.97
N PHE A 320 -10.10 0.99 -9.02
CA PHE A 320 -8.68 1.23 -9.29
C PHE A 320 -8.06 0.05 -10.06
N ASN A 321 -7.25 0.36 -11.07
CA ASN A 321 -6.49 -0.64 -11.81
C ASN A 321 -4.97 -0.50 -11.63
N ALA A 322 -4.53 0.48 -10.84
CA ALA A 322 -3.13 0.70 -10.53
C ALA A 322 -2.93 1.20 -9.09
N ILE A 323 -1.75 0.89 -8.52
CA ILE A 323 -1.29 1.46 -7.24
C ILE A 323 0.10 2.07 -7.38
N ARG A 324 0.40 3.03 -6.50
CA ARG A 324 1.74 3.53 -6.21
C ARG A 324 2.10 3.17 -4.76
N SER A 325 3.21 2.45 -4.60
CA SER A 325 3.76 2.11 -3.27
C SER A 325 4.47 3.34 -2.69
N SER A 326 3.77 4.14 -1.91
CA SER A 326 4.25 5.43 -1.42
C SER A 326 4.91 5.29 -0.04
N HIS A 327 6.16 5.68 0.19
CA HIS A 327 7.18 6.16 -0.75
C HIS A 327 8.42 5.28 -0.55
N HIS A 328 8.33 4.00 -0.85
CA HIS A 328 9.30 2.96 -0.50
C HIS A 328 9.01 1.66 -1.28
N PRO A 329 9.99 0.71 -1.34
CA PRO A 329 9.78 -0.58 -1.99
C PRO A 329 8.60 -1.38 -1.41
N ALA A 330 7.76 -1.89 -2.29
CA ALA A 330 6.62 -2.74 -1.98
C ALA A 330 7.05 -4.07 -1.33
N GLY A 331 6.19 -4.64 -0.48
CA GLY A 331 6.36 -6.00 0.05
C GLY A 331 5.96 -7.08 -0.96
N ARG A 332 6.49 -8.31 -0.80
CA ARG A 332 6.16 -9.44 -1.68
C ARG A 332 4.66 -9.73 -1.70
N ALA A 333 4.03 -9.82 -0.54
CA ALA A 333 2.60 -10.13 -0.44
C ALA A 333 1.72 -9.12 -1.19
N LEU A 334 2.10 -7.82 -1.19
CA LEU A 334 1.40 -6.79 -1.96
C LEU A 334 1.52 -7.03 -3.47
N LEU A 335 2.74 -7.35 -3.95
CA LEU A 335 2.98 -7.61 -5.37
C LEU A 335 2.28 -8.89 -5.84
N ASP A 336 2.32 -9.96 -5.03
CA ASP A 336 1.60 -11.21 -5.29
C ASP A 336 0.09 -10.98 -5.41
N ALA A 337 -0.48 -10.13 -4.55
CA ALA A 337 -1.88 -9.73 -4.63
C ALA A 337 -2.16 -8.92 -5.92
N CYS A 338 -1.29 -7.96 -6.26
CA CYS A 338 -1.43 -7.19 -7.49
C CYS A 338 -1.39 -8.07 -8.75
N ASP A 339 -0.51 -9.07 -8.78
CA ASP A 339 -0.45 -10.04 -9.87
C ASP A 339 -1.74 -10.84 -10.02
N ARG A 340 -2.31 -11.30 -8.89
CA ARG A 340 -3.55 -12.12 -8.87
C ARG A 340 -4.80 -11.32 -9.23
N TYR A 341 -4.89 -10.06 -8.80
CA TYR A 341 -6.07 -9.22 -9.04
C TYR A 341 -5.96 -8.33 -10.27
N GLY A 342 -4.83 -8.35 -10.99
CA GLY A 342 -4.61 -7.52 -12.17
C GLY A 342 -4.55 -6.03 -11.82
N VAL A 343 -3.80 -5.67 -10.79
CA VAL A 343 -3.55 -4.28 -10.39
C VAL A 343 -2.12 -3.91 -10.76
N LEU A 344 -1.96 -2.91 -11.63
CA LEU A 344 -0.65 -2.44 -12.08
C LEU A 344 0.08 -1.71 -10.94
N VAL A 345 1.41 -1.79 -10.92
CA VAL A 345 2.22 -1.24 -9.83
C VAL A 345 3.26 -0.26 -10.36
N MET A 346 3.29 0.92 -9.74
CA MET A 346 4.43 1.82 -9.72
C MET A 346 5.14 1.63 -8.37
N ASP A 347 6.24 0.87 -8.37
CA ASP A 347 7.02 0.64 -7.16
C ASP A 347 8.05 1.75 -6.97
N GLU A 348 8.16 2.27 -5.74
CA GLU A 348 8.93 3.48 -5.47
C GLU A 348 10.16 3.21 -4.60
N LEU A 349 11.28 3.88 -4.94
CA LEU A 349 12.56 3.67 -4.28
C LEU A 349 12.63 4.36 -2.92
N SER A 350 12.28 5.65 -2.87
CA SER A 350 12.51 6.46 -1.67
C SER A 350 11.82 7.82 -1.70
N ASP A 351 11.46 8.33 -0.50
CA ASP A 351 10.96 9.68 -0.28
C ASP A 351 12.05 10.77 -0.26
N VAL A 352 13.30 10.39 -0.09
CA VAL A 352 14.44 11.31 0.03
C VAL A 352 15.67 10.76 -0.70
N TRP A 353 16.55 11.67 -1.16
CA TRP A 353 17.89 11.32 -1.61
C TRP A 353 18.94 11.85 -0.61
N ASN A 354 19.74 12.85 -0.99
CA ASN A 354 20.83 13.37 -0.16
C ASN A 354 20.39 14.53 0.74
N LEU A 355 19.32 15.26 0.36
CA LEU A 355 18.73 16.32 1.19
C LEU A 355 17.61 15.76 2.05
N ARG A 356 17.74 15.96 3.34
CA ARG A 356 16.77 15.51 4.35
C ARG A 356 15.48 16.32 4.32
N LYS A 357 14.36 15.63 4.51
CA LYS A 357 13.06 16.23 4.85
C LYS A 357 12.84 16.25 6.37
N ASN A 358 13.41 15.26 7.07
CA ASN A 358 13.41 15.16 8.52
C ASN A 358 14.84 14.99 9.07
N PRO A 359 15.11 15.35 10.32
CA PRO A 359 16.46 15.29 10.91
C PRO A 359 17.14 13.92 10.84
N TYR A 360 16.37 12.84 10.91
CA TYR A 360 16.88 11.48 11.03
C TYR A 360 16.34 10.52 9.97
N ASP A 361 15.90 11.04 8.82
CA ASP A 361 15.37 10.23 7.72
C ASP A 361 16.46 9.46 6.95
N TYR A 362 16.03 8.66 5.97
CA TYR A 362 16.91 7.78 5.19
C TYR A 362 17.99 8.51 4.38
N ALA A 363 17.88 9.83 4.17
CA ALA A 363 18.91 10.62 3.48
C ALA A 363 20.28 10.52 4.14
N LEU A 364 20.34 10.22 5.46
CA LEU A 364 21.60 9.97 6.16
C LEU A 364 22.40 8.79 5.60
N TYR A 365 21.73 7.87 4.92
CA TYR A 365 22.30 6.60 4.44
C TYR A 365 22.20 6.45 2.92
N PHE A 366 21.40 7.27 2.25
CA PHE A 366 21.02 7.11 0.86
C PHE A 366 22.21 6.89 -0.08
N GLU A 367 23.23 7.76 -0.07
CA GLU A 367 24.35 7.67 -1.03
C GLU A 367 25.15 6.36 -0.87
N GLN A 368 25.15 5.74 0.30
CA GLN A 368 25.85 4.48 0.55
C GLN A 368 25.00 3.25 0.22
N ASP A 369 23.67 3.37 0.25
CA ASP A 369 22.74 2.23 0.25
C ASP A 369 21.88 2.11 -1.03
N TRP A 370 21.57 3.22 -1.71
CA TRP A 370 20.60 3.25 -2.82
C TRP A 370 20.84 2.19 -3.90
N LYS A 371 22.11 1.93 -4.27
CA LYS A 371 22.44 0.98 -5.33
C LYS A 371 22.09 -0.44 -4.92
N GLN A 372 22.39 -0.82 -3.69
CA GLN A 372 22.03 -2.14 -3.16
C GLN A 372 20.51 -2.27 -3.02
N THR A 373 19.85 -1.22 -2.60
CA THR A 373 18.37 -1.18 -2.52
C THR A 373 17.74 -1.41 -3.89
N ILE A 374 18.19 -0.71 -4.95
CA ILE A 374 17.69 -0.94 -6.32
C ILE A 374 17.94 -2.40 -6.77
N GLN A 375 19.12 -2.95 -6.50
CA GLN A 375 19.44 -4.34 -6.87
C GLN A 375 18.48 -5.34 -6.23
N LYS A 376 18.19 -5.18 -4.93
CA LYS A 376 17.24 -6.04 -4.19
C LYS A 376 15.80 -5.84 -4.69
N MET A 377 15.39 -4.59 -4.88
CA MET A 377 14.07 -4.24 -5.39
C MET A 377 13.82 -4.89 -6.74
N VAL A 378 14.72 -4.68 -7.71
CA VAL A 378 14.59 -5.28 -9.05
C VAL A 378 14.65 -6.81 -9.01
N ALA A 379 15.51 -7.40 -8.16
CA ALA A 379 15.57 -8.86 -8.05
C ALA A 379 14.23 -9.46 -7.57
N LYS A 380 13.61 -8.83 -6.58
CA LYS A 380 12.29 -9.18 -6.06
C LYS A 380 11.19 -8.99 -7.11
N ASP A 381 11.18 -7.85 -7.82
CA ASP A 381 10.09 -7.40 -8.68
C ASP A 381 10.09 -8.05 -10.08
N TYR A 382 11.22 -8.59 -10.51
CA TYR A 382 11.48 -8.94 -11.92
C TYR A 382 10.39 -9.83 -12.53
N ASN A 383 9.86 -10.79 -11.80
CA ASN A 383 8.88 -11.75 -12.31
C ASN A 383 7.42 -11.32 -12.09
N HIS A 384 7.18 -10.21 -11.38
CA HIS A 384 5.83 -9.69 -11.14
C HIS A 384 5.29 -8.97 -12.38
N PRO A 385 4.29 -9.52 -13.10
CA PRO A 385 3.74 -8.87 -14.30
C PRO A 385 3.00 -7.57 -13.98
N SER A 386 2.54 -7.38 -12.76
CA SER A 386 1.88 -6.16 -12.30
C SER A 386 2.81 -4.94 -12.26
N VAL A 387 4.11 -5.11 -11.95
CA VAL A 387 5.06 -4.00 -11.89
C VAL A 387 5.36 -3.49 -13.30
N ILE A 388 5.07 -2.21 -13.56
CA ILE A 388 5.27 -1.57 -14.87
C ILE A 388 6.18 -0.34 -14.82
N LEU A 389 6.28 0.30 -13.65
CA LEU A 389 7.05 1.52 -13.43
C LEU A 389 7.90 1.40 -12.17
N TYR A 390 9.15 1.89 -12.26
CA TYR A 390 9.99 2.19 -11.11
C TYR A 390 10.05 3.70 -10.89
N CYS A 391 9.54 4.18 -9.75
CA CYS A 391 9.65 5.58 -9.36
C CYS A 391 10.93 5.79 -8.55
N VAL A 392 11.81 6.67 -9.03
CA VAL A 392 13.14 6.86 -8.41
C VAL A 392 13.12 7.79 -7.20
N GLY A 393 12.04 8.52 -6.96
CA GLY A 393 11.94 9.41 -5.81
C GLY A 393 10.61 10.14 -5.72
N ASN A 394 10.25 10.53 -4.49
CA ASN A 394 9.08 11.34 -4.20
C ASN A 394 9.46 12.74 -3.78
N GLU A 395 8.93 13.77 -4.46
CA GLU A 395 9.02 15.19 -4.06
C GLU A 395 10.43 15.59 -3.61
N ILE A 396 11.43 15.20 -4.38
CA ILE A 396 12.84 15.33 -4.03
C ILE A 396 13.26 16.81 -4.03
N SER A 397 13.78 17.29 -2.91
CA SER A 397 14.15 18.70 -2.71
C SER A 397 15.27 19.17 -3.64
N GLU A 398 16.20 18.29 -3.99
CA GLU A 398 17.30 18.59 -4.90
C GLU A 398 16.96 18.42 -6.40
N ALA A 399 15.76 17.94 -6.74
CA ALA A 399 15.39 17.61 -8.13
C ALA A 399 15.58 18.77 -9.12
N GLY A 400 15.41 20.03 -8.66
CA GLY A 400 15.62 21.22 -9.48
C GLY A 400 17.08 21.73 -9.57
N SER A 401 18.04 20.94 -9.10
CA SER A 401 19.47 21.27 -9.18
C SER A 401 20.21 20.36 -10.16
N GLU A 402 21.39 20.78 -10.62
CA GLU A 402 22.25 19.95 -11.49
C GLU A 402 22.64 18.64 -10.81
N SER A 403 22.95 18.66 -9.52
CA SER A 403 23.31 17.46 -8.76
C SER A 403 22.11 16.53 -8.58
N GLY A 404 20.90 17.06 -8.41
CA GLY A 404 19.66 16.28 -8.35
C GLY A 404 19.34 15.64 -9.70
N ALA A 405 19.45 16.36 -10.79
CA ALA A 405 19.28 15.84 -12.14
C ALA A 405 20.28 14.70 -12.46
N GLU A 406 21.54 14.84 -12.03
CA GLU A 406 22.56 13.78 -12.17
C GLU A 406 22.22 12.56 -11.31
N THR A 407 21.76 12.75 -10.06
CA THR A 407 21.30 11.65 -9.20
C THR A 407 20.11 10.92 -9.86
N ASN A 408 19.12 11.67 -10.36
CA ASN A 408 17.96 11.10 -11.06
C ASN A 408 18.41 10.22 -12.23
N ARG A 409 19.32 10.73 -13.06
CA ARG A 409 19.87 10.01 -14.23
C ARG A 409 20.60 8.72 -13.80
N ARG A 410 21.41 8.77 -12.73
CA ARG A 410 22.10 7.58 -12.19
C ARG A 410 21.12 6.51 -11.74
N LEU A 411 20.05 6.89 -11.01
CA LEU A 411 19.03 5.98 -10.52
C LEU A 411 18.25 5.36 -11.68
N CYS A 412 17.74 6.17 -12.62
CA CYS A 412 17.01 5.68 -13.79
C CYS A 412 17.86 4.71 -14.62
N ASN A 413 19.14 5.04 -14.86
CA ASN A 413 20.04 4.17 -15.62
C ASN A 413 20.29 2.85 -14.89
N THR A 414 20.44 2.86 -13.54
CA THR A 414 20.64 1.63 -12.77
C THR A 414 19.42 0.70 -12.87
N PHE A 415 18.20 1.25 -12.81
CA PHE A 415 17.00 0.45 -13.04
C PHE A 415 16.98 -0.15 -14.46
N ARG A 416 17.25 0.65 -15.51
CA ARG A 416 17.27 0.17 -16.91
C ARG A 416 18.33 -0.90 -17.16
N GLU A 417 19.49 -0.78 -16.53
CA GLU A 417 20.56 -1.79 -16.61
C GLU A 417 20.18 -3.12 -16.00
N LEU A 418 19.43 -3.09 -14.87
CA LEU A 418 19.03 -4.28 -14.14
C LEU A 418 17.74 -4.90 -14.68
N ASP A 419 16.83 -4.07 -15.19
CA ASP A 419 15.55 -4.46 -15.77
C ASP A 419 15.16 -3.58 -16.96
N PRO A 420 15.50 -3.98 -18.19
CA PRO A 420 15.14 -3.25 -19.41
C PRO A 420 13.68 -3.47 -19.84
N THR A 421 12.87 -4.18 -19.09
CA THR A 421 11.48 -4.55 -19.44
C THR A 421 10.43 -3.61 -18.83
N ARG A 422 10.85 -2.70 -17.97
CA ARG A 422 10.03 -1.72 -17.27
C ARG A 422 10.55 -0.30 -17.49
N TYR A 423 9.73 0.68 -17.13
CA TYR A 423 10.01 2.09 -17.37
C TYR A 423 10.30 2.82 -16.05
N THR A 424 11.01 3.94 -16.12
CA THR A 424 11.37 4.76 -14.96
C THR A 424 10.60 6.06 -14.96
N THR A 425 10.26 6.55 -13.75
CA THR A 425 9.63 7.84 -13.50
C THR A 425 10.19 8.48 -12.22
N ASN A 426 9.83 9.74 -11.97
CA ASN A 426 10.05 10.43 -10.70
C ASN A 426 8.79 11.21 -10.36
N ALA A 427 8.36 11.22 -9.12
CA ALA A 427 7.21 11.99 -8.64
C ALA A 427 7.62 13.42 -8.28
N LEU A 428 7.63 14.30 -9.29
CA LEU A 428 8.16 15.65 -9.21
C LEU A 428 7.15 16.62 -8.59
N ASN A 429 7.55 17.30 -7.51
CA ASN A 429 6.79 18.41 -6.90
C ASN A 429 7.48 19.75 -7.19
N GLY A 430 6.73 20.69 -7.75
CA GLY A 430 7.28 21.97 -8.16
C GLY A 430 7.75 22.83 -6.99
N LEU A 431 7.09 22.75 -5.83
CA LEU A 431 7.47 23.53 -4.67
C LEU A 431 8.84 23.08 -4.12
N MET A 432 9.03 21.76 -4.04
CA MET A 432 10.29 21.18 -3.56
C MET A 432 11.43 21.43 -4.57
N ALA A 433 11.16 21.20 -5.87
CA ALA A 433 12.15 21.37 -6.92
C ALA A 433 12.51 22.82 -7.25
N ALA A 434 11.64 23.81 -6.98
CA ALA A 434 11.90 25.20 -7.31
C ALA A 434 13.20 25.74 -6.67
N GLY A 435 13.57 25.25 -5.47
CA GLY A 435 14.79 25.63 -4.78
C GLY A 435 14.91 27.15 -4.60
N TYR A 436 16.06 27.73 -4.99
CA TYR A 436 16.29 29.19 -4.87
C TYR A 436 15.38 30.03 -5.77
N ARG A 437 14.81 29.45 -6.84
CA ARG A 437 13.88 30.10 -7.78
C ARG A 437 12.51 30.35 -7.17
N LEU A 438 12.17 29.63 -6.08
CA LEU A 438 10.86 29.70 -5.41
C LEU A 438 10.47 31.12 -5.05
N ARG A 439 11.42 31.92 -4.57
CA ARG A 439 11.14 33.32 -4.17
C ARG A 439 10.67 34.18 -5.34
N GLU A 440 11.28 34.03 -6.53
CA GLU A 440 10.92 34.79 -7.73
C GLU A 440 9.57 34.30 -8.27
N ILE A 441 9.40 32.98 -8.41
CA ILE A 441 8.14 32.35 -8.84
C ILE A 441 6.98 32.83 -7.95
N MET A 442 7.16 32.77 -6.62
CA MET A 442 6.15 33.22 -5.67
C MET A 442 5.87 34.73 -5.77
N GLY A 443 6.89 35.52 -6.05
CA GLY A 443 6.72 36.96 -6.32
C GLY A 443 5.79 37.19 -7.52
N ASP A 444 5.92 36.43 -8.59
CA ASP A 444 5.08 36.54 -9.79
C ASP A 444 3.67 36.03 -9.52
N VAL A 445 3.55 34.90 -8.83
CA VAL A 445 2.26 34.34 -8.38
C VAL A 445 1.49 35.36 -7.55
N MET A 446 2.12 35.96 -6.54
CA MET A 446 1.46 36.92 -5.65
C MET A 446 1.11 38.26 -6.36
N ARG A 447 1.88 38.66 -7.39
CA ARG A 447 1.51 39.84 -8.22
C ARG A 447 0.25 39.54 -9.06
N LYS A 448 0.13 38.34 -9.61
CA LYS A 448 -1.01 37.92 -10.43
C LYS A 448 -2.26 37.60 -9.61
N PHE A 449 -2.05 36.98 -8.43
CA PHE A 449 -3.11 36.58 -7.51
C PHE A 449 -2.86 37.17 -6.11
N PRO A 450 -3.19 38.45 -5.88
CA PRO A 450 -2.99 39.10 -4.58
C PRO A 450 -3.69 38.33 -3.46
N ALA A 451 -2.99 38.14 -2.34
CA ALA A 451 -3.53 37.41 -1.18
C ALA A 451 -4.78 38.11 -0.63
N GLN A 452 -5.88 37.39 -0.47
CA GLN A 452 -6.95 37.82 0.43
C GLN A 452 -6.52 37.55 1.89
N PRO A 453 -6.88 38.41 2.86
CA PRO A 453 -6.56 38.15 4.26
C PRO A 453 -7.26 36.84 4.70
N GLY A 454 -6.49 35.78 4.89
CA GLY A 454 -6.92 34.51 5.43
C GLY A 454 -6.23 34.21 6.75
N PRO A 455 -6.69 33.24 7.54
CA PRO A 455 -6.05 32.87 8.80
C PRO A 455 -4.59 32.45 8.54
N SER A 456 -3.70 33.02 9.34
CA SER A 456 -2.27 32.72 9.32
C SER A 456 -2.07 31.22 9.64
N GLY A 457 -1.34 30.53 8.76
CA GLY A 457 -1.04 29.10 8.90
C GLY A 457 -0.38 28.77 10.23
N GLY A 458 -0.68 27.55 10.71
CA GLY A 458 -0.20 27.03 11.97
C GLY A 458 1.32 26.94 12.07
N ASP A 459 1.79 27.04 13.28
CA ASP A 459 3.19 27.02 13.74
C ASP A 459 3.78 25.58 13.76
N GLY A 460 3.49 24.77 12.74
CA GLY A 460 3.97 23.42 12.59
C GLY A 460 5.19 23.33 11.67
N GLY A 461 6.31 22.77 12.15
CA GLY A 461 7.48 22.45 11.31
C GLY A 461 7.25 21.18 10.45
N GLY A 462 8.08 20.97 9.41
CA GLY A 462 8.06 19.74 8.62
C GLY A 462 6.93 19.67 7.60
N SER A 463 6.34 18.48 7.40
CA SER A 463 5.27 18.22 6.42
C SER A 463 4.05 19.11 6.58
N ASN A 464 3.64 19.44 7.79
CA ASN A 464 2.49 20.28 8.04
C ASN A 464 2.64 21.70 7.47
N ALA A 465 3.84 22.28 7.57
CA ALA A 465 4.11 23.57 6.95
C ALA A 465 4.08 23.51 5.42
N LEU A 466 4.61 22.41 4.82
CA LEU A 466 4.57 22.16 3.39
C LEU A 466 3.12 21.99 2.91
N ASN A 467 2.35 21.14 3.55
CA ASN A 467 0.96 20.85 3.19
C ASN A 467 0.06 22.09 3.35
N SER A 468 0.28 22.89 4.40
CA SER A 468 -0.40 24.17 4.56
C SER A 468 -0.10 25.11 3.38
N PHE A 469 1.14 25.17 2.94
CA PHE A 469 1.54 25.99 1.77
C PHE A 469 0.95 25.42 0.47
N MET A 470 0.98 24.11 0.27
CA MET A 470 0.35 23.42 -0.88
C MET A 470 -1.14 23.74 -0.99
N SER A 471 -1.83 23.83 0.14
CA SER A 471 -3.25 24.22 0.18
C SER A 471 -3.51 25.61 -0.41
N LEU A 472 -2.55 26.54 -0.31
CA LEU A 472 -2.64 27.88 -0.89
C LEU A 472 -2.39 27.89 -2.41
N MET A 473 -1.87 26.80 -2.97
CA MET A 473 -1.43 26.69 -4.37
C MET A 473 -2.35 25.77 -5.21
N SER A 474 -3.64 25.71 -4.87
CA SER A 474 -4.65 24.95 -5.62
C SER A 474 -5.39 25.81 -6.67
N GLY A 475 -6.05 25.18 -7.64
CA GLY A 475 -6.82 25.81 -8.70
C GLY A 475 -5.96 26.64 -9.67
N GLU A 476 -6.52 27.73 -10.24
CA GLU A 476 -5.84 28.58 -11.24
C GLU A 476 -4.47 29.13 -10.77
N LYS A 477 -4.35 29.38 -9.48
CA LYS A 477 -3.10 29.85 -8.87
C LYS A 477 -2.04 28.73 -8.89
N GLY A 478 -2.44 27.50 -8.59
CA GLY A 478 -1.59 26.32 -8.68
C GLY A 478 -1.19 26.03 -10.14
N ASP A 479 -2.11 26.12 -11.07
CA ASP A 479 -1.83 25.92 -12.50
C ASP A 479 -0.85 26.99 -13.04
N TYR A 480 -0.98 28.24 -12.63
CA TYR A 480 0.00 29.29 -13.00
C TYR A 480 1.39 29.04 -12.41
N PHE A 481 1.47 28.61 -11.16
CA PHE A 481 2.73 28.19 -10.54
C PHE A 481 3.35 27.01 -11.30
N ALA A 482 2.55 25.99 -11.59
CA ALA A 482 2.97 24.77 -12.26
C ALA A 482 3.57 25.05 -13.66
N THR A 483 3.03 26.03 -14.39
CA THR A 483 3.47 26.37 -15.76
C THR A 483 4.51 27.51 -15.82
N HIS A 484 5.04 27.92 -14.66
CA HIS A 484 6.00 29.03 -14.62
C HIS A 484 7.33 28.66 -15.32
N PRO A 485 7.91 29.53 -16.19
CA PRO A 485 9.13 29.21 -16.95
C PRO A 485 10.33 28.82 -16.09
N LEU A 486 10.53 29.47 -14.94
CA LEU A 486 11.62 29.11 -14.03
C LEU A 486 11.43 27.73 -13.39
N LEU A 487 10.19 27.28 -13.22
CA LEU A 487 9.92 25.92 -12.77
C LEU A 487 10.19 24.90 -13.87
N THR A 488 9.83 25.22 -15.12
CA THR A 488 10.18 24.39 -16.29
C THR A 488 11.69 24.19 -16.38
N GLU A 489 12.48 25.26 -16.24
CA GLU A 489 13.95 25.16 -16.20
C GLU A 489 14.44 24.28 -15.03
N ALA A 490 13.82 24.38 -13.86
CA ALA A 490 14.22 23.57 -12.70
C ALA A 490 13.96 22.08 -12.91
N LEU A 491 12.82 21.70 -13.49
CA LEU A 491 12.39 20.31 -13.62
C LEU A 491 13.05 19.56 -14.78
N SER A 492 13.48 20.29 -15.85
CA SER A 492 13.93 19.73 -17.14
C SER A 492 14.97 18.61 -16.99
N GLY A 493 15.96 18.76 -16.11
CA GLY A 493 17.02 17.73 -15.94
C GLY A 493 16.52 16.38 -15.42
N CYS A 494 15.50 16.39 -14.55
CA CYS A 494 14.84 15.15 -14.11
C CYS A 494 13.87 14.62 -15.18
N GLU A 495 13.08 15.52 -15.78
CA GLU A 495 12.13 15.17 -16.84
C GLU A 495 12.84 14.49 -18.02
N ASP A 496 14.00 15.02 -18.44
CA ASP A 496 14.80 14.47 -19.53
C ASP A 496 15.31 13.05 -19.28
N SER A 497 15.66 12.72 -18.06
CA SER A 497 16.30 11.45 -17.71
C SER A 497 15.34 10.31 -17.39
N CYS A 498 14.05 10.58 -17.07
CA CYS A 498 13.01 9.58 -16.88
C CYS A 498 12.42 9.11 -18.22
N ASP A 499 11.84 7.91 -18.26
CA ASP A 499 11.07 7.41 -19.42
C ASP A 499 9.67 8.02 -19.44
N VAL A 500 9.06 8.20 -18.29
CA VAL A 500 7.75 8.79 -18.05
C VAL A 500 7.91 9.99 -17.13
N ILE A 501 7.30 11.13 -17.47
CA ILE A 501 7.29 12.32 -16.61
C ILE A 501 6.20 12.16 -15.57
N GLY A 502 6.57 12.06 -14.28
CA GLY A 502 5.66 11.95 -13.16
C GLY A 502 5.54 13.28 -12.40
N LEU A 503 4.31 13.71 -12.12
CA LEU A 503 4.00 15.02 -11.58
C LEU A 503 3.10 14.91 -10.34
N ASN A 504 3.58 15.43 -9.19
CA ASN A 504 2.80 15.59 -7.97
C ASN A 504 2.18 16.99 -7.94
N TYR A 505 0.84 17.09 -7.96
CA TYR A 505 0.04 18.33 -7.85
C TYR A 505 0.35 19.41 -8.89
N LEU A 506 1.08 19.11 -9.94
CA LEU A 506 1.43 20.03 -11.04
C LEU A 506 0.45 19.90 -12.21
N THR A 507 -0.84 19.90 -11.93
CA THR A 507 -1.91 19.58 -12.89
C THR A 507 -1.94 20.51 -14.11
N GLY A 508 -1.58 21.78 -13.94
CA GLY A 508 -1.44 22.74 -15.06
C GLY A 508 -0.38 22.36 -16.09
N ARG A 509 0.57 21.46 -15.73
CA ARG A 509 1.62 20.96 -16.64
C ARG A 509 1.19 19.75 -17.46
N HIS A 510 0.14 19.04 -17.09
CA HIS A 510 -0.23 17.77 -17.73
C HIS A 510 -0.31 17.88 -19.28
N VAL A 511 -0.92 18.95 -19.78
CA VAL A 511 -0.99 19.20 -21.24
C VAL A 511 0.26 19.90 -21.76
N LEU A 512 0.85 20.82 -20.99
CA LEU A 512 2.04 21.58 -21.37
C LEU A 512 3.24 20.65 -21.62
N GLU A 513 3.38 19.57 -20.88
CA GLU A 513 4.49 18.63 -21.04
C GLU A 513 4.56 18.01 -22.44
N HIS A 514 3.43 17.84 -23.12
CA HIS A 514 3.43 17.36 -24.50
C HIS A 514 4.08 18.35 -25.50
N GLU A 515 3.98 19.66 -25.20
CA GLU A 515 4.66 20.68 -26.01
C GLU A 515 6.17 20.72 -25.73
N LEU A 516 6.55 20.53 -24.47
CA LEU A 516 7.96 20.55 -24.03
C LEU A 516 8.68 19.23 -24.35
N HIS A 517 8.01 18.11 -24.17
CA HIS A 517 8.55 16.74 -24.32
C HIS A 517 7.63 15.87 -25.19
N PRO A 518 7.50 16.13 -26.51
CA PRO A 518 6.48 15.50 -27.38
C PRO A 518 6.61 13.98 -27.52
N HIS A 519 7.74 13.40 -27.10
CA HIS A 519 8.00 11.97 -27.20
C HIS A 519 7.78 11.22 -25.88
N LYS A 520 7.46 11.94 -24.79
CA LYS A 520 7.32 11.34 -23.47
C LYS A 520 5.85 11.20 -23.04
N ALA A 521 5.55 10.10 -22.38
CA ALA A 521 4.32 9.94 -21.66
C ALA A 521 4.37 10.72 -20.34
N VAL A 522 3.22 11.16 -19.85
CA VAL A 522 3.07 11.96 -18.64
C VAL A 522 2.08 11.28 -17.69
N LEU A 523 2.36 11.34 -16.42
CA LEU A 523 1.57 10.70 -15.37
C LEU A 523 1.31 11.68 -14.22
N GLY A 524 0.06 11.85 -13.82
CA GLY A 524 -0.27 12.44 -12.51
C GLY A 524 0.08 11.43 -11.42
N THR A 525 1.27 11.57 -10.83
CA THR A 525 1.76 10.59 -9.83
C THR A 525 1.16 10.80 -8.46
N GLU A 526 0.63 12.01 -8.20
CA GLU A 526 -0.07 12.35 -6.95
C GLU A 526 -0.96 13.57 -7.18
N THR A 527 -2.27 13.41 -6.92
CA THR A 527 -3.27 14.45 -7.22
C THR A 527 -4.33 14.56 -6.13
N TYR A 528 -5.03 15.70 -6.09
CA TYR A 528 -6.10 15.91 -5.13
C TYR A 528 -7.36 15.09 -5.46
N PRO A 529 -7.97 14.40 -4.47
CA PRO A 529 -9.11 13.53 -4.72
C PRO A 529 -10.31 14.23 -5.37
N ALA A 530 -10.59 15.46 -4.97
CA ALA A 530 -11.74 16.23 -5.46
C ALA A 530 -11.60 16.68 -6.92
N ASP A 531 -10.39 16.70 -7.48
CA ASP A 531 -10.12 17.14 -8.86
C ASP A 531 -10.34 16.05 -9.91
N ILE A 532 -10.77 14.85 -9.51
CA ILE A 532 -10.83 13.68 -10.39
C ILE A 532 -11.59 13.91 -11.69
N VAL A 533 -12.70 14.67 -11.67
CA VAL A 533 -13.50 14.93 -12.87
C VAL A 533 -12.69 15.67 -13.94
N ARG A 534 -11.97 16.72 -13.52
CA ARG A 534 -11.10 17.52 -14.41
C ARG A 534 -9.91 16.68 -14.90
N LEU A 535 -9.26 15.99 -13.98
CA LEU A 535 -8.04 15.23 -14.26
C LEU A 535 -8.32 14.05 -15.18
N TRP A 536 -9.40 13.30 -14.94
CA TRP A 536 -9.72 12.16 -15.80
C TRP A 536 -10.13 12.57 -17.20
N ARG A 537 -10.82 13.71 -17.37
CA ARG A 537 -11.08 14.29 -18.70
C ARG A 537 -9.77 14.60 -19.45
N ILE A 538 -8.77 15.17 -18.76
CA ILE A 538 -7.45 15.40 -19.37
C ILE A 538 -6.79 14.07 -19.77
N VAL A 539 -6.89 13.04 -18.94
CA VAL A 539 -6.35 11.70 -19.23
C VAL A 539 -7.03 11.08 -20.47
N GLU A 540 -8.35 11.19 -20.58
CA GLU A 540 -9.10 10.62 -21.71
C GLU A 540 -8.84 11.37 -23.04
N GLU A 541 -8.79 12.70 -23.00
CA GLU A 541 -8.61 13.54 -24.17
C GLU A 541 -7.17 13.55 -24.73
N ASN A 542 -6.18 13.15 -23.93
CA ASN A 542 -4.76 13.24 -24.28
C ASN A 542 -4.06 11.87 -24.25
N PRO A 543 -3.63 11.33 -25.41
CA PRO A 543 -2.95 10.04 -25.47
C PRO A 543 -1.70 9.96 -24.59
N HIS A 544 -0.90 11.04 -24.52
CA HIS A 544 0.33 11.11 -23.73
C HIS A 544 0.10 11.04 -22.22
N MET A 545 -1.10 11.43 -21.73
CA MET A 545 -1.48 11.28 -20.34
C MET A 545 -1.87 9.84 -20.07
N ILE A 546 -1.00 9.11 -19.38
CA ILE A 546 -1.18 7.66 -19.16
C ILE A 546 -2.07 7.33 -17.97
N GLY A 547 -2.32 8.28 -17.08
CA GLY A 547 -3.17 8.07 -15.91
C GLY A 547 -3.06 9.17 -14.87
N ASP A 548 -3.73 8.90 -13.75
CA ASP A 548 -3.82 9.79 -12.59
C ASP A 548 -3.88 8.96 -11.30
N PHE A 549 -3.04 9.30 -10.32
CA PHE A 549 -2.96 8.65 -9.02
C PHE A 549 -3.42 9.58 -7.92
N THR A 550 -4.53 9.24 -7.26
CA THR A 550 -5.07 10.04 -6.17
C THR A 550 -4.28 9.87 -4.87
N TRP A 551 -4.11 10.94 -4.10
CA TRP A 551 -3.63 10.89 -2.72
C TRP A 551 -4.81 11.05 -1.75
N ALA A 552 -5.34 9.95 -1.14
CA ALA A 552 -4.87 8.58 -1.29
C ALA A 552 -6.05 7.64 -1.62
N GLY A 553 -5.76 6.46 -2.13
CA GLY A 553 -6.81 5.47 -2.40
C GLY A 553 -7.30 4.75 -1.16
N TYR A 554 -6.41 4.49 -0.21
CA TYR A 554 -6.71 3.86 1.08
C TYR A 554 -6.23 4.78 2.21
N ASP A 555 -7.04 4.98 3.24
CA ASP A 555 -6.67 5.80 4.39
C ASP A 555 -5.57 5.12 5.22
N TYR A 556 -4.79 5.90 5.93
CA TYR A 556 -3.59 5.44 6.60
C TYR A 556 -3.35 6.16 7.93
N LEU A 557 -2.52 5.57 8.77
CA LEU A 557 -2.05 6.15 10.02
C LEU A 557 -0.97 7.22 9.74
N GLY A 558 -0.95 8.26 10.55
CA GLY A 558 -0.02 9.39 10.39
C GLY A 558 -0.54 10.47 9.44
N GLU A 559 0.28 11.49 9.20
CA GLU A 559 -0.13 12.79 8.61
C GLU A 559 -1.48 13.27 9.18
N ALA A 560 -1.64 13.02 10.48
CA ALA A 560 -2.90 13.13 11.19
C ALA A 560 -3.47 14.55 11.09
N GLY A 561 -4.77 14.63 10.79
CA GLY A 561 -5.47 15.89 10.65
C GLY A 561 -5.44 16.53 9.26
N CYS A 562 -4.82 15.87 8.25
CA CYS A 562 -4.79 16.38 6.87
C CYS A 562 -6.21 16.60 6.31
N GLY A 563 -7.10 15.62 6.50
CA GLY A 563 -8.47 15.60 5.97
C GLY A 563 -9.57 15.62 7.03
N ILE A 564 -9.24 15.82 8.30
CA ILE A 564 -10.25 15.87 9.37
C ILE A 564 -11.03 17.17 9.28
N PHE A 565 -12.36 17.11 9.38
CA PHE A 565 -13.25 18.27 9.34
C PHE A 565 -13.33 18.92 10.72
N HIS A 566 -12.67 20.07 10.91
CA HIS A 566 -12.77 20.86 12.14
C HIS A 566 -13.90 21.88 12.02
N TYR A 567 -14.93 21.75 12.84
CA TYR A 567 -16.10 22.64 12.91
C TYR A 567 -16.03 23.64 14.09
N ASP A 568 -15.06 23.45 14.96
CA ASP A 568 -14.83 24.24 16.17
C ASP A 568 -13.85 25.42 15.98
N GLY A 569 -13.43 25.66 14.73
CA GLY A 569 -12.42 26.67 14.41
C GLY A 569 -10.98 26.15 14.47
N GLY A 570 -10.78 24.83 14.70
CA GLY A 570 -9.50 24.16 14.54
C GLY A 570 -8.98 24.28 13.11
N ALA A 571 -7.67 24.13 12.93
CA ALA A 571 -7.03 24.20 11.63
C ALA A 571 -6.33 22.87 11.30
N ASN A 572 -6.47 22.39 10.05
CA ASN A 572 -5.73 21.25 9.57
C ASN A 572 -4.21 21.50 9.68
N PHE A 573 -3.42 20.46 9.80
CA PHE A 573 -1.96 20.49 9.95
C PHE A 573 -1.46 21.14 11.25
N SER A 574 -2.31 21.28 12.27
CA SER A 574 -1.97 21.89 13.56
C SER A 574 -1.50 20.89 14.62
N SER A 575 -1.26 19.62 14.24
CA SER A 575 -0.82 18.55 15.16
C SER A 575 -1.70 18.41 16.41
N ILE A 576 -3.00 18.24 16.19
CA ILE A 576 -3.99 18.17 17.28
C ILE A 576 -4.09 16.71 17.79
N TYR A 577 -3.66 16.48 19.03
CA TYR A 577 -3.92 15.19 19.70
C TYR A 577 -5.40 15.10 20.14
N PRO A 578 -6.08 13.97 19.97
CA PRO A 578 -5.63 12.62 19.63
C PRO A 578 -5.91 12.20 18.15
N GLU A 579 -5.81 13.11 17.19
CA GLU A 579 -5.87 12.74 15.77
C GLU A 579 -4.84 11.65 15.44
N ARG A 580 -5.16 10.70 14.54
CA ARG A 580 -4.28 9.57 14.26
C ARG A 580 -4.16 9.17 12.78
N THR A 581 -5.13 9.58 11.94
CA THR A 581 -5.14 9.26 10.51
C THR A 581 -5.14 10.51 9.65
N ALA A 582 -4.76 10.37 8.39
CA ALA A 582 -4.87 11.42 7.40
C ALA A 582 -6.34 11.76 7.08
N TYR A 583 -7.23 10.76 7.07
CA TYR A 583 -8.67 10.86 6.83
C TYR A 583 -9.03 11.38 5.44
N ILE A 584 -8.28 10.96 4.42
CA ILE A 584 -8.42 11.41 3.02
C ILE A 584 -8.63 10.28 2.00
N GLY A 585 -8.50 9.02 2.41
CA GLY A 585 -8.64 7.87 1.53
C GLY A 585 -10.01 7.74 0.87
N ASP A 586 -10.07 7.26 -0.37
CA ASP A 586 -11.31 6.81 -1.01
C ASP A 586 -11.94 5.65 -0.23
N LEU A 587 -11.10 4.78 0.36
CA LEU A 587 -11.46 3.79 1.35
C LEU A 587 -10.98 4.25 2.73
N ASP A 588 -11.79 4.00 3.77
CA ASP A 588 -11.40 4.31 5.14
C ASP A 588 -10.37 3.30 5.69
N LEU A 589 -9.93 3.50 6.94
CA LEU A 589 -8.92 2.65 7.60
C LEU A 589 -9.32 1.17 7.70
N LEU A 590 -10.62 0.85 7.68
CA LEU A 590 -11.17 -0.51 7.68
C LEU A 590 -11.48 -1.03 6.26
N GLY A 591 -11.29 -0.22 5.21
CA GLY A 591 -11.57 -0.55 3.83
C GLY A 591 -13.02 -0.32 3.40
N ASN A 592 -13.83 0.41 4.17
CA ASN A 592 -15.15 0.82 3.70
C ASN A 592 -15.01 1.97 2.70
N ARG A 593 -15.76 1.88 1.59
CA ARG A 593 -15.74 2.90 0.54
C ARG A 593 -16.45 4.17 1.01
N ARG A 594 -15.76 5.31 0.91
CA ARG A 594 -16.35 6.64 1.13
C ARG A 594 -17.09 7.13 -0.12
N PRO A 595 -18.00 8.12 -0.03
CA PRO A 595 -18.75 8.63 -1.16
C PRO A 595 -17.90 9.11 -2.34
N ILE A 596 -16.70 9.64 -2.13
CA ILE A 596 -15.75 10.03 -3.19
C ILE A 596 -15.38 8.85 -4.09
N SER A 597 -15.25 7.65 -3.55
CA SER A 597 -14.95 6.44 -4.31
C SER A 597 -16.04 6.11 -5.35
N TYR A 598 -17.30 6.40 -5.07
CA TYR A 598 -18.40 6.18 -6.01
C TYR A 598 -18.52 7.29 -7.06
N LEU A 599 -18.13 8.54 -6.72
CA LEU A 599 -17.93 9.58 -7.73
C LEU A 599 -16.83 9.17 -8.71
N ARG A 600 -15.68 8.70 -8.21
CA ARG A 600 -14.57 8.24 -9.02
C ARG A 600 -14.95 7.07 -9.93
N GLU A 601 -15.67 6.09 -9.41
CA GLU A 601 -16.21 4.96 -10.19
C GLU A 601 -17.12 5.43 -11.36
N SER A 602 -17.93 6.46 -11.10
CA SER A 602 -18.77 7.09 -12.14
C SER A 602 -17.92 7.83 -13.19
N VAL A 603 -16.89 8.56 -12.75
CA VAL A 603 -15.95 9.28 -13.62
C VAL A 603 -15.16 8.33 -14.51
N TYR A 604 -14.75 7.17 -13.98
CA TYR A 604 -14.05 6.12 -14.74
C TYR A 604 -14.99 5.36 -15.71
N GLY A 605 -16.29 5.69 -15.75
CA GLY A 605 -17.25 5.02 -16.59
C GLY A 605 -17.63 3.61 -16.16
N LEU A 606 -17.23 3.19 -14.96
CA LEU A 606 -17.48 1.86 -14.41
C LEU A 606 -18.87 1.73 -13.78
N ARG A 607 -19.49 2.87 -13.43
CA ARG A 607 -20.81 2.94 -12.81
C ARG A 607 -21.71 3.98 -13.50
N LYS A 608 -22.86 3.55 -14.00
CA LYS A 608 -23.92 4.45 -14.47
C LYS A 608 -24.99 4.69 -13.42
N ALA A 609 -25.40 3.64 -12.69
CA ALA A 609 -26.41 3.73 -11.66
C ALA A 609 -26.06 4.82 -10.62
N PRO A 610 -27.04 5.62 -10.17
CA PRO A 610 -26.81 6.65 -9.16
C PRO A 610 -26.24 6.10 -7.86
N TYR A 611 -25.58 6.96 -7.10
CA TYR A 611 -25.19 6.75 -5.71
C TYR A 611 -25.61 7.96 -4.88
N LEU A 612 -26.15 7.74 -3.69
CA LEU A 612 -26.66 8.78 -2.81
C LEU A 612 -25.71 9.01 -1.63
N ALA A 613 -25.37 10.27 -1.39
CA ALA A 613 -24.63 10.71 -0.21
C ALA A 613 -25.31 11.91 0.44
N VAL A 614 -25.43 11.90 1.75
CA VAL A 614 -26.11 12.93 2.54
C VAL A 614 -25.07 13.62 3.41
N LEU A 615 -24.98 14.94 3.33
CA LEU A 615 -24.15 15.74 4.22
C LEU A 615 -24.59 15.50 5.67
N ARG A 616 -23.62 15.30 6.59
CA ARG A 616 -23.94 15.04 8.00
C ARG A 616 -24.86 16.13 8.54
N MET A 617 -26.08 15.74 8.92
CA MET A 617 -27.14 16.69 9.32
C MET A 617 -26.80 17.37 10.64
N GLU A 618 -26.06 16.74 11.52
CA GLU A 618 -25.54 17.32 12.76
C GLU A 618 -24.55 18.46 12.53
N ARG A 619 -24.09 18.64 11.28
CA ARG A 619 -23.19 19.72 10.84
C ARG A 619 -23.89 20.79 10.03
N ASN A 620 -25.19 20.73 9.88
CA ASN A 620 -25.97 21.73 9.14
C ASN A 620 -25.70 23.15 9.63
N GLY A 621 -25.38 24.06 8.70
CA GLY A 621 -25.10 25.47 9.00
C GLY A 621 -23.73 25.74 9.64
N GLN A 622 -22.92 24.70 9.88
CA GLN A 622 -21.56 24.86 10.36
C GLN A 622 -20.57 24.95 9.18
N THR A 623 -19.47 25.66 9.37
CA THR A 623 -18.38 25.74 8.41
C THR A 623 -17.19 24.98 8.98
N SER A 624 -16.66 24.02 8.22
CA SER A 624 -15.45 23.31 8.59
C SER A 624 -14.20 23.97 8.02
N SER A 625 -13.03 23.59 8.57
CA SER A 625 -11.74 23.74 7.90
C SER A 625 -11.76 23.05 6.53
N LYS A 626 -10.87 23.46 5.62
CA LYS A 626 -10.76 22.86 4.26
C LYS A 626 -9.31 22.75 3.85
N THR A 627 -8.99 21.60 3.24
CA THR A 627 -7.74 21.37 2.51
C THR A 627 -8.07 20.83 1.11
N PRO A 628 -7.16 20.90 0.13
CA PRO A 628 -7.38 20.35 -1.20
C PRO A 628 -7.58 18.82 -1.22
N TRP A 629 -7.10 18.11 -0.19
CA TRP A 629 -7.25 16.66 -0.05
C TRP A 629 -8.63 16.25 0.47
N MET A 630 -9.38 17.18 1.06
CA MET A 630 -10.72 16.89 1.59
C MET A 630 -11.75 16.87 0.47
N PHE A 631 -12.70 15.95 0.56
CA PHE A 631 -13.88 15.98 -0.29
C PHE A 631 -15.07 16.61 0.45
N LYS A 632 -16.06 15.84 0.81
CA LYS A 632 -17.25 16.28 1.55
C LYS A 632 -17.46 15.39 2.77
N ASP A 633 -17.90 15.97 3.89
CA ASP A 633 -18.28 15.23 5.09
C ASP A 633 -19.71 14.69 4.93
N ASN A 634 -19.86 13.68 4.07
CA ASN A 634 -21.13 13.06 3.75
C ASN A 634 -21.09 11.54 3.91
N LEU A 635 -22.27 10.97 4.20
CA LEU A 635 -22.47 9.54 4.39
C LEU A 635 -23.56 9.01 3.48
N SER A 636 -23.47 7.73 3.13
CA SER A 636 -24.55 7.02 2.43
C SER A 636 -25.58 6.51 3.46
N SER A 637 -26.32 7.43 4.07
CA SER A 637 -27.31 7.15 5.11
C SER A 637 -28.56 8.02 4.96
N TRP A 638 -29.74 7.43 5.25
CA TRP A 638 -31.00 8.15 5.44
C TRP A 638 -31.59 7.89 6.83
N THR A 639 -30.70 7.73 7.83
CA THR A 639 -31.03 7.56 9.24
C THR A 639 -30.48 8.75 10.00
N TRP A 640 -31.30 9.73 10.36
CA TRP A 640 -30.91 10.97 11.04
C TRP A 640 -31.89 11.29 12.18
N PRO A 641 -31.89 10.51 13.28
CA PRO A 641 -32.84 10.68 14.36
C PRO A 641 -32.70 12.05 15.01
N GLY A 642 -33.83 12.72 15.23
CA GLY A 642 -33.88 14.05 15.81
C GLY A 642 -33.71 15.22 14.84
N PHE A 643 -33.59 14.94 13.52
CA PHE A 643 -33.48 15.95 12.46
C PHE A 643 -34.73 16.04 11.58
N GLU A 644 -35.84 15.40 11.98
CA GLU A 644 -37.11 15.38 11.22
C GLU A 644 -37.56 16.80 10.87
N GLY A 645 -37.88 17.03 9.60
CA GLY A 645 -38.32 18.31 9.07
C GLY A 645 -37.20 19.30 8.76
N GLN A 646 -35.95 19.04 9.17
CA GLN A 646 -34.82 19.88 8.80
C GLN A 646 -34.38 19.56 7.35
N THR A 647 -33.72 20.50 6.69
CA THR A 647 -33.25 20.31 5.32
C THR A 647 -31.95 19.50 5.30
N ALA A 648 -31.98 18.36 4.62
CA ALA A 648 -30.79 17.59 4.26
C ALA A 648 -30.24 18.05 2.90
N SER A 649 -28.92 18.13 2.79
CA SER A 649 -28.23 18.29 1.50
C SER A 649 -27.86 16.90 0.98
N VAL A 650 -28.43 16.51 -0.15
CA VAL A 650 -28.26 15.19 -0.77
C VAL A 650 -27.52 15.36 -2.08
N ASP A 651 -26.36 14.74 -2.20
CA ASP A 651 -25.61 14.59 -3.45
C ASP A 651 -25.98 13.26 -4.11
N VAL A 652 -26.14 13.32 -5.42
CA VAL A 652 -26.29 12.14 -6.26
C VAL A 652 -25.09 12.10 -7.20
N TYR A 653 -24.33 11.01 -7.20
CA TYR A 653 -23.22 10.76 -8.11
C TYR A 653 -23.64 9.76 -9.18
N SER A 654 -23.43 10.07 -10.45
CA SER A 654 -23.82 9.20 -11.57
C SER A 654 -23.17 9.63 -12.88
N ALA A 655 -22.92 8.67 -13.78
CA ALA A 655 -22.57 8.91 -15.17
C ALA A 655 -23.81 9.07 -16.10
N SER A 656 -25.04 9.09 -15.57
CA SER A 656 -26.26 9.39 -16.31
C SER A 656 -26.31 10.85 -16.77
N GLU A 657 -27.13 11.18 -17.75
CA GLU A 657 -27.38 12.58 -18.19
C GLU A 657 -28.24 13.34 -17.18
N GLU A 658 -29.23 12.67 -16.58
CA GLU A 658 -30.19 13.22 -15.62
C GLU A 658 -30.43 12.23 -14.47
N VAL A 659 -30.83 12.76 -13.32
CA VAL A 659 -31.29 11.94 -12.18
C VAL A 659 -32.61 12.49 -11.64
N GLU A 660 -33.51 11.60 -11.21
CA GLU A 660 -34.73 11.93 -10.50
C GLU A 660 -34.70 11.38 -9.10
N LEU A 661 -34.96 12.24 -8.11
CA LEU A 661 -34.93 11.87 -6.70
C LEU A 661 -36.38 11.68 -6.20
N PHE A 662 -36.60 10.65 -5.40
CA PHE A 662 -37.90 10.31 -4.79
C PHE A 662 -37.75 10.22 -3.26
N LEU A 663 -38.67 10.78 -2.52
CA LEU A 663 -38.81 10.64 -1.08
C LEU A 663 -40.15 9.93 -0.78
N ASN A 664 -40.09 8.76 -0.17
CA ASN A 664 -41.27 7.96 0.16
C ASN A 664 -42.23 7.78 -1.05
N GLY A 665 -41.65 7.55 -2.23
CA GLY A 665 -42.38 7.38 -3.50
C GLY A 665 -42.80 8.66 -4.20
N ALA A 666 -42.72 9.85 -3.56
CA ALA A 666 -43.01 11.13 -4.17
C ALA A 666 -41.80 11.69 -4.91
N SER A 667 -41.92 12.06 -6.17
CA SER A 667 -40.87 12.69 -6.96
C SER A 667 -40.53 14.08 -6.43
N LEU A 668 -39.26 14.34 -6.23
CA LEU A 668 -38.68 15.64 -5.91
C LEU A 668 -38.16 16.39 -7.16
N GLY A 669 -38.44 15.80 -8.34
CA GLY A 669 -38.07 16.35 -9.62
C GLY A 669 -36.78 15.78 -10.18
N ARG A 670 -36.63 16.02 -11.49
CA ARG A 670 -35.48 15.60 -12.29
C ARG A 670 -34.44 16.72 -12.39
N ARG A 671 -33.16 16.39 -12.35
CA ARG A 671 -32.05 17.32 -12.51
C ARG A 671 -31.01 16.78 -13.47
N ALA A 672 -30.47 17.65 -14.31
CA ALA A 672 -29.30 17.34 -15.13
C ALA A 672 -28.08 17.12 -14.25
N MET A 673 -27.23 16.18 -14.65
CA MET A 673 -25.92 15.97 -14.00
C MET A 673 -24.92 17.03 -14.48
N VAL A 674 -24.18 17.61 -13.55
CA VAL A 674 -23.06 18.52 -13.83
C VAL A 674 -21.83 17.92 -13.17
N ASP A 675 -20.82 17.66 -13.96
CA ASP A 675 -19.59 17.02 -13.47
C ASP A 675 -19.88 15.78 -12.58
N PHE A 676 -20.73 14.90 -13.11
CA PHE A 676 -21.17 13.65 -12.46
C PHE A 676 -21.93 13.85 -11.12
N THR A 677 -22.38 15.06 -10.82
CA THR A 677 -23.03 15.36 -9.54
C THR A 677 -24.35 16.14 -9.75
N ALA A 678 -25.38 15.78 -8.98
CA ALA A 678 -26.57 16.59 -8.79
C ALA A 678 -26.86 16.74 -7.29
N THR A 679 -27.10 17.97 -6.81
CA THR A 679 -27.37 18.22 -5.38
C THR A 679 -28.82 18.62 -5.17
N TYR A 680 -29.51 18.02 -4.19
CA TYR A 680 -30.86 18.30 -3.78
C TYR A 680 -30.91 18.82 -2.34
N SER A 681 -31.85 19.74 -2.08
CA SER A 681 -32.24 20.13 -0.73
C SER A 681 -33.55 19.43 -0.37
N VAL A 682 -33.53 18.51 0.58
CA VAL A 682 -34.65 17.60 0.87
C VAL A 682 -35.06 17.75 2.33
N PRO A 683 -36.33 18.05 2.65
CA PRO A 683 -36.82 17.95 4.03
C PRO A 683 -36.66 16.52 4.54
N TYR A 684 -35.86 16.32 5.58
CA TYR A 684 -35.65 14.98 6.14
C TYR A 684 -36.97 14.43 6.71
N THR A 685 -37.37 13.29 6.19
CA THR A 685 -38.48 12.50 6.69
C THR A 685 -38.07 11.04 6.68
N PRO A 686 -38.17 10.30 7.80
CA PRO A 686 -37.84 8.89 7.82
C PRO A 686 -38.58 8.10 6.72
N GLY A 687 -37.95 7.06 6.21
CA GLY A 687 -38.48 6.19 5.17
C GLY A 687 -37.49 5.88 4.07
N GLU A 688 -37.86 6.06 2.82
CA GLU A 688 -37.08 5.71 1.65
C GLU A 688 -36.68 6.95 0.83
N LEU A 689 -35.39 7.11 0.55
CA LEU A 689 -34.85 8.06 -0.40
C LEU A 689 -34.26 7.29 -1.58
N LYS A 690 -34.80 7.51 -2.81
CA LYS A 690 -34.39 6.77 -3.98
C LYS A 690 -34.01 7.72 -5.12
N ALA A 691 -32.87 7.45 -5.77
CA ALA A 691 -32.46 8.12 -7.00
C ALA A 691 -32.56 7.15 -8.19
N VAL A 692 -33.01 7.66 -9.34
CA VAL A 692 -33.08 6.94 -10.61
C VAL A 692 -32.35 7.74 -11.66
N GLY A 693 -31.39 7.11 -12.35
CA GLY A 693 -30.57 7.71 -13.42
C GLY A 693 -31.18 7.49 -14.79
N TYR A 694 -30.99 8.47 -15.70
CA TYR A 694 -31.50 8.40 -17.09
C TYR A 694 -30.47 8.94 -18.08
N THR A 695 -30.34 8.25 -19.23
CA THR A 695 -29.59 8.69 -20.42
C THR A 695 -30.48 8.53 -21.65
N GLY A 696 -30.66 9.61 -22.40
CA GLY A 696 -31.57 9.58 -23.56
C GLY A 696 -33.03 9.20 -23.21
N GLY A 697 -33.44 9.43 -21.96
CA GLY A 697 -34.76 9.07 -21.44
C GLY A 697 -34.91 7.60 -21.01
N LEU A 698 -33.85 6.77 -21.16
CA LEU A 698 -33.79 5.38 -20.68
C LEU A 698 -33.23 5.32 -19.27
N CYS A 699 -33.73 4.41 -18.43
CA CYS A 699 -33.25 4.20 -17.06
C CYS A 699 -31.90 3.49 -17.08
N ASP A 700 -30.90 4.10 -16.45
CA ASP A 700 -29.55 3.55 -16.27
C ASP A 700 -29.40 2.73 -14.96
N GLY A 701 -30.36 2.82 -14.06
CA GLY A 701 -30.39 2.14 -12.78
C GLY A 701 -30.93 3.01 -11.66
N GLU A 702 -31.02 2.44 -10.47
CA GLU A 702 -31.49 3.11 -9.26
C GLU A 702 -30.60 2.81 -8.06
N PHE A 703 -30.67 3.68 -7.03
CA PHE A 703 -30.03 3.48 -5.74
C PHE A 703 -30.97 3.99 -4.64
N THR A 704 -31.06 3.24 -3.55
CA THR A 704 -32.02 3.51 -2.48
C THR A 704 -31.34 3.50 -1.12
N LEU A 705 -31.58 4.55 -0.35
CA LEU A 705 -31.29 4.62 1.08
C LEU A 705 -32.58 4.46 1.88
N ARG A 706 -32.52 3.80 3.02
CA ARG A 706 -33.65 3.64 3.95
C ARG A 706 -33.24 4.12 5.34
N THR A 707 -34.24 4.51 6.12
CA THR A 707 -34.06 4.75 7.54
C THR A 707 -33.98 3.40 8.26
N ALA A 708 -32.88 3.15 8.99
CA ALA A 708 -32.70 1.92 9.75
C ALA A 708 -33.75 1.81 10.88
N GLN A 709 -34.21 0.60 11.13
CA GLN A 709 -35.17 0.26 12.19
C GLN A 709 -34.63 -0.93 12.96
N ASP A 710 -34.69 -0.85 14.31
CA ASP A 710 -34.34 -1.96 15.21
C ASP A 710 -33.04 -2.72 14.79
N ALA A 711 -31.97 -1.98 14.56
CA ALA A 711 -30.69 -2.53 14.08
C ALA A 711 -30.12 -3.54 15.09
N GLN A 712 -29.68 -4.68 14.59
CA GLN A 712 -29.09 -5.76 15.38
C GLN A 712 -27.63 -5.95 15.02
N MET A 713 -26.79 -6.27 16.01
CA MET A 713 -25.39 -6.58 15.78
C MET A 713 -25.23 -7.73 14.78
N THR A 714 -24.35 -7.56 13.81
CA THR A 714 -23.94 -8.61 12.84
C THR A 714 -22.43 -8.77 12.86
N LEU A 715 -21.97 -10.01 12.69
CA LEU A 715 -20.55 -10.35 12.55
C LEU A 715 -20.36 -10.98 11.18
N THR A 716 -19.51 -10.36 10.35
CA THR A 716 -19.21 -10.86 9.02
C THR A 716 -17.70 -11.03 8.86
N ALA A 717 -17.25 -12.29 8.79
CA ALA A 717 -15.86 -12.58 8.45
C ALA A 717 -15.70 -12.64 6.92
N ASP A 718 -14.63 -12.08 6.41
CA ASP A 718 -14.25 -12.19 4.99
C ASP A 718 -13.82 -13.62 4.64
N ARG A 719 -13.32 -14.37 5.62
CA ARG A 719 -12.96 -15.80 5.53
C ARG A 719 -13.54 -16.58 6.69
N LYS A 720 -14.03 -17.79 6.42
CA LYS A 720 -14.54 -18.72 7.45
C LYS A 720 -13.64 -19.93 7.70
N THR A 721 -12.57 -20.02 6.91
CA THR A 721 -11.58 -21.10 7.00
C THR A 721 -10.20 -20.49 6.83
N LEU A 722 -9.27 -20.82 7.73
CA LEU A 722 -7.88 -20.44 7.75
C LEU A 722 -6.99 -21.68 7.78
N GLN A 723 -5.72 -21.55 7.37
CA GLN A 723 -4.72 -22.59 7.51
C GLN A 723 -3.97 -22.45 8.84
N ALA A 724 -3.64 -23.58 9.46
CA ALA A 724 -2.84 -23.62 10.71
C ALA A 724 -1.36 -23.36 10.41
N ASN A 725 -1.03 -22.18 9.88
CA ASN A 725 0.32 -21.79 9.44
C ASN A 725 0.90 -20.62 10.25
N GLY A 726 0.14 -20.06 11.20
CA GLY A 726 0.54 -18.92 11.99
C GLY A 726 0.59 -17.59 11.21
N GLU A 727 0.07 -17.52 9.97
CA GLU A 727 0.09 -16.33 9.10
C GLU A 727 -1.30 -15.95 8.59
N ASP A 728 -2.17 -16.93 8.30
CA ASP A 728 -3.52 -16.67 7.80
C ASP A 728 -4.34 -15.83 8.77
N ALA A 729 -5.08 -14.88 8.24
CA ALA A 729 -5.92 -13.98 9.02
C ALA A 729 -7.34 -13.85 8.45
N ALA A 730 -8.30 -13.59 9.32
CA ALA A 730 -9.66 -13.22 8.98
C ALA A 730 -10.00 -11.83 9.55
N PHE A 731 -10.72 -11.04 8.76
CA PHE A 731 -11.18 -9.71 9.11
C PHE A 731 -12.68 -9.78 9.40
N VAL A 732 -13.06 -9.61 10.67
CA VAL A 732 -14.43 -9.71 11.11
C VAL A 732 -15.02 -8.32 11.26
N MET A 733 -15.89 -7.93 10.33
CA MET A 733 -16.62 -6.68 10.41
C MET A 733 -17.78 -6.83 11.40
N ILE A 734 -17.88 -5.88 12.33
CA ILE A 734 -18.91 -5.76 13.34
C ILE A 734 -19.77 -4.56 12.99
N GLN A 735 -21.05 -4.77 12.67
CA GLN A 735 -21.98 -3.73 12.24
C GLN A 735 -23.34 -3.94 12.89
N PHE A 736 -24.14 -2.88 12.96
CA PHE A 736 -25.54 -2.93 13.38
C PHE A 736 -26.43 -2.67 12.18
N VAL A 737 -27.21 -3.68 11.78
CA VAL A 737 -28.08 -3.61 10.61
C VAL A 737 -29.51 -4.05 10.96
N ASP A 738 -30.51 -3.43 10.33
CA ASP A 738 -31.89 -3.83 10.48
C ASP A 738 -32.25 -5.09 9.65
N ALA A 739 -33.49 -5.55 9.78
CA ALA A 739 -33.99 -6.73 9.06
C ALA A 739 -33.94 -6.58 7.53
N ASN A 740 -33.83 -5.37 7.01
CA ASN A 740 -33.72 -5.07 5.57
C ASN A 740 -32.26 -4.91 5.12
N GLY A 741 -31.28 -5.08 6.01
CA GLY A 741 -29.87 -4.89 5.73
C GLY A 741 -29.41 -3.42 5.76
N THR A 742 -30.24 -2.51 6.27
CA THR A 742 -29.88 -1.09 6.42
C THR A 742 -29.00 -0.93 7.66
N ALA A 743 -27.79 -0.39 7.46
CA ALA A 743 -26.88 -0.13 8.57
C ALA A 743 -27.28 1.13 9.36
N ASP A 744 -27.20 1.05 10.68
CA ASP A 744 -27.24 2.22 11.55
C ASP A 744 -25.83 2.78 11.69
N LEU A 745 -25.57 3.91 11.02
CA LEU A 745 -24.27 4.58 11.05
C LEU A 745 -24.14 5.62 12.17
N HIS A 746 -25.17 5.84 12.98
CA HIS A 746 -25.23 6.94 13.92
C HIS A 746 -25.12 6.52 15.38
N THR A 747 -25.71 5.39 15.74
CA THR A 747 -25.64 4.89 17.12
C THR A 747 -24.23 4.39 17.42
N LYS A 748 -23.62 4.93 18.46
CA LYS A 748 -22.35 4.43 18.98
C LYS A 748 -22.61 3.26 19.92
N HIS A 749 -21.83 2.21 19.76
CA HIS A 749 -21.84 1.03 20.61
C HIS A 749 -20.43 0.79 21.15
N THR A 750 -20.33 0.52 22.45
CA THR A 750 -19.09 0.02 23.06
C THR A 750 -19.04 -1.48 22.88
N LEU A 751 -17.95 -1.97 22.33
CA LEU A 751 -17.74 -3.39 22.00
C LEU A 751 -16.64 -3.99 22.85
N LYS A 752 -16.86 -5.23 23.30
CA LYS A 752 -15.84 -6.09 23.87
C LYS A 752 -15.74 -7.38 23.06
N VAL A 753 -14.55 -7.73 22.63
CA VAL A 753 -14.26 -8.90 21.79
C VAL A 753 -13.44 -9.91 22.58
N GLU A 754 -13.94 -11.14 22.69
CA GLU A 754 -13.25 -12.25 23.35
C GLU A 754 -13.03 -13.38 22.34
N LEU A 755 -11.83 -13.96 22.36
CA LEU A 755 -11.44 -15.05 21.45
C LEU A 755 -10.98 -16.26 22.24
N GLU A 756 -11.51 -17.42 21.89
CA GLU A 756 -11.08 -18.73 22.41
C GLU A 756 -10.73 -19.67 21.24
N GLY A 757 -9.82 -20.63 21.48
CA GLY A 757 -9.49 -21.67 20.52
C GLY A 757 -8.19 -21.51 19.79
N ALA A 758 -8.15 -21.90 18.48
CA ALA A 758 -6.95 -22.09 17.70
C ALA A 758 -6.44 -20.81 17.00
N GLY A 759 -6.55 -19.63 17.63
CA GLY A 759 -6.14 -18.37 17.04
C GLY A 759 -5.75 -17.29 18.03
N ILE A 760 -5.40 -16.13 17.51
CA ILE A 760 -4.96 -14.94 18.24
C ILE A 760 -5.80 -13.74 17.79
N LEU A 761 -6.27 -12.93 18.74
CA LEU A 761 -6.88 -11.63 18.45
C LEU A 761 -5.75 -10.62 18.25
N GLU A 762 -5.53 -10.21 16.99
CA GLU A 762 -4.45 -9.29 16.64
C GLU A 762 -4.81 -7.83 16.89
N ALA A 763 -6.03 -7.43 16.52
CA ALA A 763 -6.48 -6.06 16.69
C ALA A 763 -8.02 -5.96 16.80
N VAL A 764 -8.48 -4.92 17.50
CA VAL A 764 -9.88 -4.48 17.49
C VAL A 764 -9.89 -2.97 17.33
N GLY A 765 -10.68 -2.44 16.39
CA GLY A 765 -10.77 -0.99 16.24
C GLY A 765 -11.72 -0.51 15.17
N SER A 766 -11.96 0.79 15.18
CA SER A 766 -12.77 1.51 14.20
C SER A 766 -11.95 2.47 13.37
N ALA A 767 -12.56 2.99 12.29
CA ALA A 767 -11.94 4.01 11.43
C ALA A 767 -12.02 5.43 12.01
N ASN A 768 -12.25 5.59 13.31
CA ASN A 768 -12.32 6.90 13.96
C ASN A 768 -10.96 7.62 13.84
N PRO A 769 -10.90 8.77 13.12
CA PRO A 769 -9.63 9.47 12.90
C PRO A 769 -9.11 10.20 14.14
N CYS A 770 -9.95 10.38 15.14
CA CYS A 770 -9.66 11.16 16.35
C CYS A 770 -10.13 10.38 17.58
N SER A 771 -9.29 9.50 18.13
CA SER A 771 -9.60 8.63 19.27
C SER A 771 -8.34 8.30 20.04
N GLU A 772 -8.46 8.18 21.37
CA GLU A 772 -7.39 7.67 22.26
C GLU A 772 -7.37 6.15 22.36
N GLU A 773 -8.37 5.46 21.81
CA GLU A 773 -8.45 4.00 21.82
C GLU A 773 -7.22 3.36 21.18
N ARG A 774 -6.83 2.25 21.75
CA ARG A 774 -5.75 1.40 21.26
C ARG A 774 -6.34 0.26 20.42
N TYR A 775 -5.60 -0.18 19.43
CA TYR A 775 -6.01 -1.29 18.57
C TYR A 775 -5.66 -2.68 19.14
N ASP A 776 -4.73 -2.72 20.10
CA ASP A 776 -4.27 -3.97 20.76
C ASP A 776 -5.04 -4.31 22.04
N THR A 777 -6.18 -3.68 22.26
CA THR A 777 -7.11 -3.99 23.36
C THR A 777 -8.36 -4.68 22.81
N PRO A 778 -9.03 -5.52 23.61
CA PRO A 778 -10.25 -6.20 23.18
C PRO A 778 -11.49 -5.30 23.16
N GLU A 779 -11.35 -4.02 23.47
CA GLU A 779 -12.45 -3.06 23.59
C GLU A 779 -12.29 -1.93 22.57
N SER A 780 -13.39 -1.53 21.95
CA SER A 780 -13.45 -0.38 21.02
C SER A 780 -14.88 0.13 20.88
N GLU A 781 -15.05 1.37 20.40
CA GLU A 781 -16.34 1.93 20.01
C GLU A 781 -16.53 1.82 18.48
N THR A 782 -17.79 1.68 18.06
CA THR A 782 -18.13 1.81 16.64
C THR A 782 -17.96 3.25 16.18
N PHE A 783 -17.49 3.42 14.94
CA PHE A 783 -17.44 4.70 14.25
C PHE A 783 -18.13 4.55 12.88
N ASP A 784 -19.06 5.47 12.56
CA ASP A 784 -19.93 5.36 11.39
C ASP A 784 -20.54 3.95 11.26
N GLY A 785 -21.05 3.41 12.42
CA GLY A 785 -21.72 2.12 12.53
C GLY A 785 -20.82 0.89 12.42
N CYS A 786 -19.50 1.04 12.32
CA CYS A 786 -18.57 -0.06 12.07
C CYS A 786 -17.45 -0.17 13.12
N CYS A 787 -17.05 -1.41 13.40
CA CYS A 787 -15.81 -1.78 14.05
C CYS A 787 -15.29 -3.07 13.41
N MET A 788 -14.00 -3.37 13.55
CA MET A 788 -13.40 -4.57 13.00
C MET A 788 -12.54 -5.29 14.05
N ALA A 789 -12.63 -6.61 14.06
CA ALA A 789 -11.68 -7.48 14.77
C ALA A 789 -10.85 -8.24 13.76
N VAL A 790 -9.54 -8.29 13.95
CA VAL A 790 -8.63 -9.11 13.15
C VAL A 790 -8.19 -10.31 13.94
N VAL A 791 -8.41 -11.49 13.36
CA VAL A 791 -8.14 -12.79 13.96
C VAL A 791 -7.11 -13.52 13.13
N ARG A 792 -6.01 -13.96 13.75
CA ARG A 792 -4.94 -14.71 13.12
C ARG A 792 -4.98 -16.16 13.55
N ALA A 793 -4.79 -17.09 12.60
CA ALA A 793 -4.69 -18.52 12.87
C ALA A 793 -3.44 -18.83 13.70
N GLY A 794 -3.56 -19.77 14.62
CA GLY A 794 -2.41 -20.41 15.26
C GLY A 794 -1.76 -21.49 14.39
N GLU A 795 -0.79 -22.21 14.95
CA GLU A 795 -0.11 -23.34 14.28
C GLU A 795 -0.84 -24.70 14.44
N ALA A 796 -1.91 -24.74 15.22
CA ALA A 796 -2.71 -25.93 15.48
C ALA A 796 -4.08 -25.84 14.80
N ALA A 797 -4.49 -26.92 14.13
CA ALA A 797 -5.85 -27.04 13.59
C ALA A 797 -6.89 -27.08 14.75
N GLY A 798 -8.05 -26.48 14.52
CA GLY A 798 -9.13 -26.37 15.52
C GLY A 798 -10.19 -25.37 15.09
N GLU A 799 -10.91 -24.85 16.04
CA GLU A 799 -11.89 -23.77 15.82
C GLU A 799 -11.47 -22.51 16.60
N ILE A 800 -11.76 -21.36 16.05
CA ILE A 800 -11.68 -20.07 16.69
C ILE A 800 -13.11 -19.66 17.00
N HIS A 801 -13.40 -19.38 18.26
CA HIS A 801 -14.68 -18.87 18.73
C HIS A 801 -14.52 -17.40 19.11
N LEU A 802 -15.10 -16.51 18.29
CA LEU A 802 -15.11 -15.07 18.55
C LEU A 802 -16.46 -14.71 19.18
N THR A 803 -16.42 -14.13 20.38
CA THR A 803 -17.59 -13.61 21.08
C THR A 803 -17.49 -12.09 21.15
N VAL A 804 -18.50 -11.39 20.64
CA VAL A 804 -18.59 -9.92 20.69
C VAL A 804 -19.76 -9.55 21.60
N THR A 805 -19.49 -8.72 22.61
CA THR A 805 -20.49 -8.15 23.51
C THR A 805 -20.59 -6.65 23.23
N ALA A 806 -21.81 -6.19 22.97
CA ALA A 806 -22.10 -4.77 22.79
C ALA A 806 -22.90 -4.23 23.99
N ASP A 807 -22.51 -3.04 24.48
CA ASP A 807 -23.16 -2.29 25.54
C ASP A 807 -23.45 -3.16 26.79
N ASP A 808 -22.48 -4.03 27.14
CA ASP A 808 -22.53 -4.98 28.26
C ASP A 808 -23.73 -5.96 28.28
N SER A 809 -24.50 -6.01 27.20
CA SER A 809 -25.76 -6.77 27.21
C SER A 809 -26.06 -7.60 25.98
N VAL A 810 -25.74 -7.12 24.77
CA VAL A 810 -26.00 -7.81 23.50
C VAL A 810 -24.81 -8.64 23.13
N GLN A 811 -24.96 -9.95 23.02
CA GLN A 811 -23.86 -10.86 22.71
C GLN A 811 -24.10 -11.59 21.40
N LYS A 812 -23.06 -11.73 20.57
CA LYS A 812 -23.06 -12.52 19.33
C LYS A 812 -21.76 -13.30 19.18
N GLN A 813 -21.85 -14.48 18.56
CA GLN A 813 -20.73 -15.37 18.35
C GLN A 813 -20.52 -15.68 16.87
N LEU A 814 -19.26 -15.89 16.51
CA LEU A 814 -18.81 -16.33 15.20
C LEU A 814 -17.75 -17.43 15.37
N THR A 815 -17.84 -18.49 14.54
CA THR A 815 -16.83 -19.55 14.51
C THR A 815 -16.09 -19.51 13.19
N ILE A 816 -14.75 -19.62 13.25
CA ILE A 816 -13.84 -19.73 12.12
C ILE A 816 -13.09 -21.06 12.27
N LEU A 817 -13.03 -21.83 11.19
CA LEU A 817 -12.34 -23.13 11.17
C LEU A 817 -10.86 -22.92 10.82
N VAL A 818 -9.95 -23.51 11.62
CA VAL A 818 -8.53 -23.58 11.32
C VAL A 818 -8.20 -24.98 10.87
N GLN A 819 -7.88 -25.15 9.59
CA GLN A 819 -7.53 -26.43 8.99
C GLN A 819 -6.04 -26.69 9.07
N LYS A 820 -5.63 -27.97 9.06
CA LYS A 820 -4.22 -28.32 8.98
C LYS A 820 -3.64 -27.73 7.69
N ALA A 821 -2.51 -27.01 7.79
CA ALA A 821 -1.81 -26.52 6.63
C ALA A 821 -1.44 -27.68 5.69
N GLU A 822 -1.72 -27.54 4.39
CA GLU A 822 -1.23 -28.45 3.37
C GLU A 822 0.29 -28.25 3.31
N GLY A 823 1.06 -29.33 3.60
CA GLY A 823 2.51 -29.32 3.76
C GLY A 823 3.29 -29.20 2.45
#